data_2acfe214fb7e3ebddf9f0a96d165021e
#
_entry.id   2acfe214fb7e3ebddf9f0a96d165021e
#
_cell.length_a   1.000
_cell.length_b   1.000
_cell.length_c   1.000
_cell.angle_alpha   90.00
_cell.angle_beta   90.00
_cell.angle_gamma   90.00
#
_symmetry.space_group_name_H-M   'P 1'
#
loop_
_entity.id
_entity.type
_entity.pdbx_description
1 polymer ?
#
loop_
_entity_poly.entity_id
_entity_poly.type
_entity_poly.pdbx_seq_one_letter_code
_entity_poly.pdbx_strand_id
1 'polypeptide(L)'
;MRTKWLLIALPLAILALLLQSSLWVPTYASQAKGNPGRLVTFLRASIGEAKQLNPIISSDQGASQVMDDNIFEGLVTADENLKLVPKLAQRWELSEDAYLAVLPERRLKDGAPATGALLRERVEAAWKRGLLGGVEASIVGVELAPGEVREATETVLVKNAKGKDEPTDVELSITVPERVRIRLSKVEPQLFDRLETVLGSAYFAKLESLAPFKLKKPELMAAVETKLPELLPVGEHNPIITFHLRAGVRWHDGVPLTADDVKFTYEAIVDPRNSSPRASSFESIKAVEVVDELTAKVVYKRLYAPAILDWTIGLIPRHALDDAALAREANARGLSSDERKKLSIRTSDFNRHPIGTGPYRLREWQPNQFIHLTRTDRYWERKPEYRDLYFRAIPDYLTMELEFGAGALDMYDALPHQAERYRHDDRYQVLSSNEGYYSYIGYNMRRPLFQDARVRRALGMAVDVSAIIKYVLSGEGKRSTGPYYSNTLFNDTTLPPLPYDPKGALELLEQAGWHKNARGLLEKDGQVFAFTLVTNNGNPQRKAIMTIAQEAWRKLGIDIKVQAFEWTVFLEEFVETDNFDAIVLAWGGGGMNPDLHTIWHSSQTHHYEQNHVGYQSPRADELIMKIRATYDADEQVRLAHQLHRIIAEDQPYTFLYEPLKPQVFDKRIAIVNLSPDGHETIEKIKTPPSGSVLQFFNKWRKFPDVPQYSAQ
;
A
#
# COMPACT_ATOMS: atom_id res chain seq x y z
N MET A 1 -66.41 22.83 25.50
CA MET A 1 -66.50 22.67 24.02
C MET A 1 -65.15 22.89 23.27
N ARG A 2 -64.33 23.83 23.64
CA ARG A 2 -63.06 24.16 22.94
C ARG A 2 -62.05 23.01 22.93
N THR A 3 -61.91 22.24 24.00
CA THR A 3 -60.97 21.13 24.11
C THR A 3 -61.30 19.92 23.23
N LYS A 4 -62.58 19.65 22.97
CA LYS A 4 -63.00 18.55 22.09
C LYS A 4 -62.68 18.81 20.61
N TRP A 5 -62.76 20.07 20.20
CA TRP A 5 -62.40 20.48 18.85
C TRP A 5 -60.88 20.39 18.60
N LEU A 6 -60.04 20.69 19.60
CA LEU A 6 -58.59 20.55 19.50
C LEU A 6 -58.16 19.08 19.34
N LEU A 7 -58.84 18.15 19.99
CA LEU A 7 -58.56 16.70 19.89
C LEU A 7 -58.92 16.10 18.52
N ILE A 8 -59.74 16.77 17.73
CA ILE A 8 -60.09 16.37 16.36
C ILE A 8 -59.29 17.17 15.34
N ALA A 9 -59.20 18.49 15.53
CA ALA A 9 -58.54 19.38 14.58
C ALA A 9 -57.04 19.18 14.53
N LEU A 10 -56.36 18.86 15.65
CA LEU A 10 -54.92 18.65 15.68
C LEU A 10 -54.49 17.38 14.92
N PRO A 11 -55.11 16.20 15.10
CA PRO A 11 -54.84 15.02 14.29
C PRO A 11 -55.14 15.23 12.79
N LEU A 12 -56.25 15.93 12.49
CA LEU A 12 -56.58 16.25 11.08
C LEU A 12 -55.58 17.23 10.46
N ALA A 13 -55.09 18.21 11.19
CA ALA A 13 -54.03 19.11 10.73
C ALA A 13 -52.69 18.37 10.54
N ILE A 14 -52.34 17.45 11.45
CA ILE A 14 -51.16 16.59 11.30
C ILE A 14 -51.34 15.66 10.12
N LEU A 15 -52.48 15.07 9.92
CA LEU A 15 -52.79 14.22 8.76
C LEU A 15 -52.72 15.01 7.45
N ALA A 16 -53.26 16.23 7.42
CA ALA A 16 -53.18 17.13 6.26
C ALA A 16 -51.75 17.53 5.98
N LEU A 17 -50.93 17.83 7.00
CA LEU A 17 -49.50 18.10 6.90
C LEU A 17 -48.74 16.87 6.40
N LEU A 18 -49.05 15.66 6.86
CA LEU A 18 -48.46 14.42 6.40
C LEU A 18 -48.83 14.10 4.94
N LEU A 19 -50.09 14.32 4.55
CA LEU A 19 -50.53 14.19 3.18
C LEU A 19 -49.91 15.26 2.26
N GLN A 20 -49.76 16.47 2.73
CA GLN A 20 -49.13 17.57 2.04
C GLN A 20 -47.60 17.37 1.96
N SER A 21 -46.98 16.71 2.95
CA SER A 21 -45.56 16.41 2.95
C SER A 21 -45.16 15.49 1.78
N SER A 22 -46.07 14.64 1.31
CA SER A 22 -45.87 13.81 0.12
C SER A 22 -45.65 14.61 -1.16
N LEU A 23 -46.06 15.89 -1.18
CA LEU A 23 -45.90 16.80 -2.34
C LEU A 23 -44.56 17.57 -2.29
N TRP A 24 -43.97 17.77 -1.13
CA TRP A 24 -42.70 18.52 -1.01
C TRP A 24 -41.55 17.71 -0.40
N VAL A 25 -41.79 16.54 0.17
CA VAL A 25 -40.69 15.60 0.45
C VAL A 25 -40.22 15.07 -0.89
N PRO A 26 -38.96 15.32 -1.28
CA PRO A 26 -38.46 14.84 -2.56
C PRO A 26 -38.51 13.32 -2.59
N THR A 27 -39.39 12.77 -3.43
CA THR A 27 -39.40 11.33 -3.71
C THR A 27 -38.29 10.97 -4.68
N TYR A 28 -37.87 9.72 -4.72
CA TYR A 28 -36.93 9.21 -5.71
C TYR A 28 -37.31 9.64 -7.14
N ALA A 29 -38.59 9.55 -7.51
CA ALA A 29 -39.09 9.94 -8.80
C ALA A 29 -39.03 11.47 -9.03
N SER A 30 -39.35 12.32 -8.02
CA SER A 30 -39.31 13.77 -8.19
C SER A 30 -37.90 14.32 -8.22
N GLN A 31 -36.98 13.73 -7.49
CA GLN A 31 -35.56 14.06 -7.60
C GLN A 31 -34.94 13.63 -8.94
N ALA A 32 -35.46 12.56 -9.54
CA ALA A 32 -35.01 12.08 -10.83
C ALA A 32 -35.42 12.98 -12.01
N LYS A 33 -36.66 13.46 -12.02
CA LYS A 33 -37.25 14.15 -13.19
C LYS A 33 -37.34 15.68 -13.06
N GLY A 34 -37.27 16.21 -11.86
CA GLY A 34 -37.48 17.63 -11.56
C GLY A 34 -36.26 18.50 -11.36
N ASN A 35 -35.06 17.93 -11.22
CA ASN A 35 -33.85 18.71 -10.91
C ASN A 35 -32.69 18.34 -11.83
N PRO A 36 -32.48 19.04 -12.94
CA PRO A 36 -31.33 18.80 -13.84
C PRO A 36 -29.98 18.93 -13.16
N GLY A 37 -29.87 19.72 -12.10
CA GLY A 37 -28.64 19.84 -11.30
C GLY A 37 -28.22 18.51 -10.65
N ARG A 38 -29.18 17.63 -10.32
CA ARG A 38 -28.88 16.31 -9.74
C ARG A 38 -28.24 15.32 -10.73
N LEU A 39 -28.36 15.57 -12.04
CA LEU A 39 -27.72 14.74 -13.06
C LEU A 39 -26.21 15.01 -13.19
N VAL A 40 -25.77 16.20 -12.78
CA VAL A 40 -24.37 16.62 -12.85
C VAL A 40 -23.71 16.73 -11.47
N THR A 41 -24.41 16.32 -10.41
CA THR A 41 -23.93 16.29 -9.04
C THR A 41 -23.88 14.86 -8.53
N PHE A 42 -22.77 14.47 -7.94
CA PHE A 42 -22.61 13.18 -7.27
C PHE A 42 -22.47 13.38 -5.77
N LEU A 43 -23.29 12.67 -5.00
CA LEU A 43 -23.33 12.73 -3.55
C LEU A 43 -22.96 11.37 -2.96
N ARG A 44 -21.89 11.34 -2.18
CA ARG A 44 -21.40 10.16 -1.48
C ARG A 44 -21.31 10.44 0.02
N ALA A 45 -21.60 9.43 0.83
CA ALA A 45 -21.38 9.48 2.29
C ALA A 45 -20.05 8.83 2.66
N SER A 46 -19.47 9.32 3.76
CA SER A 46 -18.32 8.72 4.45
C SER A 46 -18.60 8.72 5.96
N ILE A 47 -18.21 7.64 6.68
CA ILE A 47 -18.31 7.57 8.14
C ILE A 47 -17.32 8.54 8.80
N GLY A 48 -16.11 8.65 8.24
CA GLY A 48 -15.06 9.54 8.73
C GLY A 48 -14.93 10.80 7.89
N GLU A 49 -14.62 11.90 8.54
CA GLU A 49 -14.22 13.14 7.86
C GLU A 49 -12.72 13.16 7.62
N ALA A 50 -12.29 13.73 6.49
CA ALA A 50 -10.89 14.05 6.24
C ALA A 50 -10.40 15.09 7.27
N LYS A 51 -9.25 14.84 7.87
CA LYS A 51 -8.63 15.81 8.79
C LYS A 51 -7.89 16.92 8.04
N GLN A 52 -7.27 16.56 6.95
CA GLN A 52 -6.48 17.44 6.07
C GLN A 52 -6.39 16.82 4.68
N LEU A 53 -6.21 17.64 3.65
CA LEU A 53 -6.11 17.22 2.26
C LEU A 53 -4.70 17.51 1.73
N ASN A 54 -3.75 16.64 2.08
CA ASN A 54 -2.37 16.74 1.61
C ASN A 54 -1.79 15.32 1.44
N PRO A 55 -1.42 14.91 0.21
CA PRO A 55 -1.05 13.54 -0.11
C PRO A 55 0.21 13.06 0.62
N ILE A 56 1.14 13.97 0.94
CA ILE A 56 2.39 13.59 1.62
C ILE A 56 2.25 13.48 3.14
N ILE A 57 1.13 13.94 3.72
CA ILE A 57 0.92 13.98 5.18
C ILE A 57 -0.26 13.15 5.62
N SER A 58 -1.35 13.11 4.83
CA SER A 58 -2.58 12.41 5.18
C SER A 58 -2.41 10.90 5.06
N SER A 59 -2.92 10.18 6.06
CA SER A 59 -2.94 8.71 6.09
C SER A 59 -4.34 8.15 6.38
N ASP A 60 -5.35 9.04 6.55
CA ASP A 60 -6.72 8.61 6.83
C ASP A 60 -7.51 8.33 5.54
N GLN A 61 -8.40 7.35 5.61
CA GLN A 61 -9.20 6.91 4.46
C GLN A 61 -10.16 8.00 3.97
N GLY A 62 -10.66 8.86 4.86
CA GLY A 62 -11.54 9.97 4.48
C GLY A 62 -10.84 10.96 3.58
N ALA A 63 -9.60 11.33 3.90
CA ALA A 63 -8.78 12.20 3.06
C ALA A 63 -8.48 11.54 1.71
N SER A 64 -8.03 10.27 1.70
CA SER A 64 -7.76 9.53 0.46
C SER A 64 -8.96 9.49 -0.47
N GLN A 65 -10.16 9.22 0.03
CA GLN A 65 -11.37 9.21 -0.80
C GLN A 65 -11.69 10.55 -1.47
N VAL A 66 -11.29 11.66 -0.84
CA VAL A 66 -11.53 13.01 -1.36
C VAL A 66 -10.43 13.45 -2.32
N MET A 67 -9.17 13.18 -1.99
CA MET A 67 -8.05 13.78 -2.72
C MET A 67 -7.45 12.90 -3.80
N ASP A 68 -7.40 11.55 -3.61
CA ASP A 68 -6.75 10.66 -4.56
C ASP A 68 -7.56 10.61 -5.87
N ASP A 69 -6.91 10.79 -7.00
CA ASP A 69 -7.48 10.88 -8.36
C ASP A 69 -8.51 12.00 -8.57
N ASN A 70 -8.95 12.71 -7.52
CA ASN A 70 -9.85 13.85 -7.64
C ASN A 70 -9.09 15.19 -7.63
N ILE A 71 -8.23 15.42 -6.62
CA ILE A 71 -7.50 16.69 -6.44
C ILE A 71 -6.04 16.53 -6.86
N PHE A 72 -5.40 15.44 -6.45
CA PHE A 72 -3.97 15.20 -6.69
C PHE A 72 -3.76 13.98 -7.58
N GLU A 73 -2.71 14.02 -8.37
CA GLU A 73 -2.29 12.94 -9.26
C GLU A 73 -0.81 12.66 -9.08
N GLY A 74 -0.43 11.39 -9.24
CA GLY A 74 0.96 10.94 -9.23
C GLY A 74 1.62 11.01 -10.61
N LEU A 75 2.91 10.69 -10.68
CA LEU A 75 3.61 10.53 -11.97
C LEU A 75 3.06 9.34 -12.74
N VAL A 76 2.72 8.29 -12.04
CA VAL A 76 2.17 7.03 -12.54
C VAL A 76 0.90 6.67 -11.78
N THR A 77 0.08 5.78 -12.31
CA THR A 77 -1.14 5.27 -11.68
C THR A 77 -1.35 3.80 -12.04
N ALA A 78 -2.36 3.16 -11.47
CA ALA A 78 -2.79 1.81 -11.84
C ALA A 78 -3.96 1.85 -12.83
N ASP A 79 -3.93 0.94 -13.80
CA ASP A 79 -5.10 0.64 -14.64
C ASP A 79 -6.08 -0.30 -13.90
N GLU A 80 -7.15 -0.70 -14.60
CA GLU A 80 -8.16 -1.62 -14.08
C GLU A 80 -7.66 -3.05 -13.79
N ASN A 81 -6.46 -3.39 -14.26
CA ASN A 81 -5.79 -4.68 -14.00
C ASN A 81 -4.65 -4.56 -12.99
N LEU A 82 -4.54 -3.42 -12.30
CA LEU A 82 -3.43 -3.08 -11.40
C LEU A 82 -2.06 -3.03 -12.09
N LYS A 83 -2.02 -2.82 -13.40
CA LYS A 83 -0.78 -2.54 -14.12
C LYS A 83 -0.42 -1.07 -13.96
N LEU A 84 0.86 -0.81 -13.76
CA LEU A 84 1.37 0.56 -13.70
C LEU A 84 1.32 1.21 -15.08
N VAL A 85 0.71 2.39 -15.15
CA VAL A 85 0.55 3.17 -16.38
C VAL A 85 0.95 4.64 -16.16
N PRO A 86 1.35 5.36 -17.24
CA PRO A 86 1.67 6.77 -17.17
C PRO A 86 0.47 7.62 -16.72
N LYS A 87 0.71 8.63 -15.83
CA LYS A 87 -0.29 9.64 -15.44
C LYS A 87 0.25 11.05 -15.72
N LEU A 88 0.81 11.78 -14.75
CA LEU A 88 1.47 13.08 -15.00
C LEU A 88 2.76 12.92 -15.79
N ALA A 89 3.48 11.83 -15.63
CA ALA A 89 4.50 11.44 -16.59
C ALA A 89 3.84 10.90 -17.86
N GLN A 90 4.30 11.30 -19.03
CA GLN A 90 3.90 10.75 -20.32
C GLN A 90 4.55 9.37 -20.55
N ARG A 91 5.79 9.20 -20.08
CA ARG A 91 6.60 7.98 -20.12
C ARG A 91 7.70 8.05 -19.09
N TRP A 92 8.32 6.93 -18.81
CA TRP A 92 9.55 6.85 -18.03
C TRP A 92 10.54 5.90 -18.67
N GLU A 93 11.80 6.06 -18.30
CA GLU A 93 12.92 5.24 -18.76
C GLU A 93 13.68 4.71 -17.56
N LEU A 94 14.14 3.47 -17.65
CA LEU A 94 14.99 2.84 -16.64
C LEU A 94 16.42 2.78 -17.18
N SER A 95 17.38 3.19 -16.38
CA SER A 95 18.81 3.07 -16.64
C SER A 95 19.54 2.82 -15.33
N GLU A 96 20.86 2.68 -15.36
CA GLU A 96 21.65 2.46 -14.16
C GLU A 96 23.02 3.11 -14.26
N ASP A 97 23.51 3.66 -13.14
CA ASP A 97 24.90 3.93 -12.88
C ASP A 97 25.40 2.94 -11.83
N ALA A 98 26.24 2.00 -12.25
CA ALA A 98 26.87 1.06 -11.31
C ALA A 98 28.32 1.48 -11.04
N TYR A 99 28.77 1.25 -9.80
CA TYR A 99 30.10 1.68 -9.36
C TYR A 99 30.88 0.52 -8.77
N LEU A 100 32.17 0.43 -9.13
CA LEU A 100 33.16 -0.44 -8.50
C LEU A 100 34.15 0.40 -7.69
N ALA A 101 34.33 0.10 -6.42
CA ALA A 101 35.28 0.80 -5.54
C ALA A 101 36.72 0.51 -5.97
N VAL A 102 37.58 1.53 -6.09
CA VAL A 102 38.98 1.39 -6.33
C VAL A 102 39.67 1.04 -4.99
N LEU A 103 40.19 -0.19 -4.90
CA LEU A 103 40.78 -0.78 -3.69
C LEU A 103 42.18 -1.36 -4.03
N PRO A 104 43.23 -0.50 -4.13
CA PRO A 104 44.54 -0.93 -4.61
C PRO A 104 45.24 -2.01 -3.75
N GLU A 105 44.81 -2.13 -2.48
CA GLU A 105 45.26 -3.18 -1.53
C GLU A 105 44.71 -4.57 -1.88
N ARG A 106 43.64 -4.65 -2.65
CA ARG A 106 43.03 -5.91 -3.09
C ARG A 106 43.67 -6.42 -4.38
N ARG A 107 43.57 -7.72 -4.59
CA ARG A 107 44.12 -8.38 -5.77
C ARG A 107 43.00 -8.86 -6.69
N LEU A 108 43.16 -8.60 -7.96
CA LEU A 108 42.35 -9.16 -9.05
C LEU A 108 42.69 -10.63 -9.28
N LYS A 109 41.88 -11.32 -10.07
CA LYS A 109 42.03 -12.75 -10.41
C LYS A 109 43.43 -13.15 -10.88
N ASP A 110 44.14 -12.24 -11.56
CA ASP A 110 45.50 -12.43 -12.05
C ASP A 110 46.59 -11.97 -11.06
N GLY A 111 46.25 -11.61 -9.85
CA GLY A 111 47.14 -11.13 -8.80
C GLY A 111 47.51 -9.65 -8.88
N ALA A 112 47.05 -8.92 -9.89
CA ALA A 112 47.33 -7.49 -10.03
C ALA A 112 46.54 -6.64 -9.02
N PRO A 113 47.06 -5.44 -8.59
CA PRO A 113 46.36 -4.57 -7.67
C PRO A 113 45.13 -3.91 -8.32
N ALA A 114 44.03 -3.77 -7.60
CA ALA A 114 42.77 -3.20 -8.10
C ALA A 114 42.83 -1.66 -8.17
N THR A 115 43.73 -1.13 -9.01
CA THR A 115 43.83 0.32 -9.28
C THR A 115 42.74 0.79 -10.23
N GLY A 116 42.35 2.08 -10.18
CA GLY A 116 41.28 2.64 -11.01
C GLY A 116 41.51 2.44 -12.51
N ALA A 117 42.74 2.69 -13.01
CA ALA A 117 43.08 2.48 -14.42
C ALA A 117 42.94 1.02 -14.85
N LEU A 118 43.43 0.07 -14.03
CA LEU A 118 43.37 -1.35 -14.36
C LEU A 118 41.95 -1.91 -14.24
N LEU A 119 41.20 -1.54 -13.23
CA LEU A 119 39.77 -1.93 -13.09
C LEU A 119 38.96 -1.47 -14.30
N ARG A 120 39.12 -0.19 -14.72
CA ARG A 120 38.49 0.34 -15.92
C ARG A 120 38.85 -0.47 -17.15
N GLU A 121 40.16 -0.71 -17.36
CA GLU A 121 40.68 -1.49 -18.51
C GLU A 121 40.06 -2.92 -18.53
N ARG A 122 40.00 -3.59 -17.38
CA ARG A 122 39.45 -4.96 -17.29
C ARG A 122 37.94 -4.99 -17.55
N VAL A 123 37.18 -4.04 -17.02
CA VAL A 123 35.73 -3.91 -17.28
C VAL A 123 35.48 -3.61 -18.77
N GLU A 124 36.24 -2.66 -19.36
CA GLU A 124 36.12 -2.36 -20.79
C GLU A 124 36.48 -3.54 -21.67
N ALA A 125 37.55 -4.30 -21.31
CA ALA A 125 37.95 -5.49 -22.04
C ALA A 125 36.87 -6.59 -21.94
N ALA A 126 36.27 -6.81 -20.76
CA ALA A 126 35.22 -7.79 -20.59
C ALA A 126 33.97 -7.38 -21.39
N TRP A 127 33.61 -6.11 -21.37
CA TRP A 127 32.52 -5.55 -22.17
C TRP A 127 32.73 -5.78 -23.67
N LYS A 128 33.84 -5.30 -24.21
CA LYS A 128 34.15 -5.37 -25.66
C LYS A 128 34.33 -6.79 -26.19
N ARG A 129 34.67 -7.76 -25.31
CA ARG A 129 34.85 -9.18 -25.65
C ARG A 129 33.62 -10.05 -25.42
N GLY A 130 32.50 -9.49 -24.92
CA GLY A 130 31.29 -10.23 -24.64
C GLY A 130 31.44 -11.26 -23.52
N LEU A 131 32.18 -10.94 -22.44
CA LEU A 131 32.48 -11.87 -21.35
C LEU A 131 31.54 -11.74 -20.14
N LEU A 132 30.49 -10.92 -20.25
CA LEU A 132 29.58 -10.60 -19.13
C LEU A 132 28.21 -11.30 -19.23
N GLY A 133 28.10 -12.34 -20.08
CA GLY A 133 26.93 -13.22 -20.16
C GLY A 133 25.62 -12.51 -20.58
N GLY A 134 25.71 -11.52 -21.48
CA GLY A 134 24.58 -10.75 -22.03
C GLY A 134 24.43 -9.35 -21.45
N VAL A 135 24.98 -9.08 -20.26
CA VAL A 135 24.96 -7.75 -19.62
C VAL A 135 25.69 -6.69 -20.45
N GLU A 136 26.68 -7.08 -21.21
CA GLU A 136 27.45 -6.21 -22.11
C GLU A 136 26.58 -5.42 -23.10
N ALA A 137 25.43 -5.95 -23.50
CA ALA A 137 24.51 -5.27 -24.42
C ALA A 137 23.90 -3.99 -23.79
N SER A 138 23.89 -3.90 -22.48
CA SER A 138 23.32 -2.77 -21.74
C SER A 138 24.35 -1.71 -21.39
N ILE A 139 25.67 -2.02 -21.46
CA ILE A 139 26.74 -1.08 -21.12
C ILE A 139 26.86 -0.01 -22.21
N VAL A 140 26.79 1.26 -21.80
CA VAL A 140 26.95 2.42 -22.70
C VAL A 140 28.21 3.20 -22.43
N GLY A 141 28.92 2.96 -21.33
CA GLY A 141 30.18 3.62 -21.01
C GLY A 141 30.82 3.15 -19.72
N VAL A 142 32.14 3.27 -19.65
CA VAL A 142 32.95 2.96 -18.45
C VAL A 142 33.91 4.11 -18.22
N GLU A 143 33.88 4.74 -17.04
CA GLU A 143 34.70 5.91 -16.72
C GLU A 143 35.16 5.89 -15.25
N LEU A 144 36.19 6.68 -14.93
CA LEU A 144 36.61 6.88 -13.55
C LEU A 144 35.77 8.01 -12.92
N ALA A 145 35.27 7.79 -11.73
CA ALA A 145 34.56 8.75 -10.89
C ALA A 145 35.46 9.08 -9.68
N PRO A 146 35.66 10.38 -9.34
CA PRO A 146 36.47 10.77 -8.20
C PRO A 146 35.88 10.28 -6.88
N GLY A 147 36.72 10.13 -5.87
CA GLY A 147 36.27 9.89 -4.50
C GLY A 147 35.50 11.09 -3.94
N GLU A 148 34.64 10.83 -2.98
CA GLU A 148 33.79 11.82 -2.32
C GLU A 148 33.68 11.58 -0.82
N VAL A 149 33.23 12.56 -0.06
CA VAL A 149 32.79 12.36 1.32
C VAL A 149 31.27 12.42 1.32
N ARG A 150 30.66 11.35 1.86
CA ARG A 150 29.20 11.21 1.95
C ARG A 150 28.78 11.26 3.41
N GLU A 151 27.81 12.13 3.73
CA GLU A 151 27.16 12.15 5.04
C GLU A 151 25.96 11.20 4.99
N ALA A 152 25.76 10.42 6.07
CA ALA A 152 24.65 9.51 6.21
C ALA A 152 24.13 9.52 7.67
N THR A 153 22.86 9.20 7.82
CA THR A 153 22.25 8.93 9.13
C THR A 153 21.70 7.51 9.10
N GLU A 154 22.11 6.67 10.03
CA GLU A 154 21.68 5.29 10.15
C GLU A 154 21.01 5.04 11.49
N THR A 155 19.85 4.40 11.47
CA THR A 155 19.21 3.94 12.70
C THR A 155 19.77 2.57 13.10
N VAL A 156 20.32 2.48 14.30
CA VAL A 156 20.86 1.25 14.89
C VAL A 156 20.16 0.94 16.21
N LEU A 157 20.08 -0.33 16.56
CA LEU A 157 19.57 -0.75 17.87
C LEU A 157 20.67 -0.66 18.92
N VAL A 158 20.45 0.15 19.94
CA VAL A 158 21.38 0.35 21.05
C VAL A 158 20.71 -0.04 22.35
N LYS A 159 21.39 -0.81 23.20
CA LYS A 159 20.86 -1.16 24.53
C LYS A 159 20.79 0.05 25.43
N ASN A 160 19.59 0.38 25.89
CA ASN A 160 19.39 1.43 26.89
C ASN A 160 19.87 0.96 28.31
N ALA A 161 19.81 1.85 29.29
CA ALA A 161 20.20 1.57 30.67
C ALA A 161 19.43 0.41 31.35
N LYS A 162 18.30 -0.03 30.75
CA LYS A 162 17.50 -1.17 31.23
C LYS A 162 17.77 -2.45 30.43
N GLY A 163 18.76 -2.44 29.52
CA GLY A 163 19.13 -3.58 28.68
C GLY A 163 18.16 -3.86 27.51
N LYS A 164 17.18 -2.98 27.26
CA LYS A 164 16.29 -3.08 26.09
C LYS A 164 16.95 -2.40 24.89
N ASP A 165 16.79 -3.03 23.72
CA ASP A 165 17.21 -2.43 22.46
C ASP A 165 16.32 -1.24 22.13
N GLU A 166 16.93 -0.08 21.81
CA GLU A 166 16.25 1.18 21.50
C GLU A 166 16.83 1.73 20.20
N PRO A 167 15.98 2.06 19.19
CA PRO A 167 16.44 2.63 17.94
C PRO A 167 17.09 4.00 18.20
N THR A 168 18.30 4.15 17.70
CA THR A 168 19.12 5.36 17.87
C THR A 168 19.71 5.79 16.55
N ASP A 169 19.51 7.05 16.17
CA ASP A 169 20.07 7.62 14.95
C ASP A 169 21.54 7.97 15.15
N VAL A 170 22.38 7.49 14.25
CA VAL A 170 23.82 7.69 14.22
C VAL A 170 24.20 8.44 12.96
N GLU A 171 24.72 9.64 13.12
CA GLU A 171 25.28 10.43 12.02
C GLU A 171 26.73 9.99 11.74
N LEU A 172 27.01 9.69 10.49
CA LEU A 172 28.33 9.24 10.06
C LEU A 172 28.77 9.91 8.75
N SER A 173 30.06 10.08 8.63
CA SER A 173 30.71 10.55 7.41
C SER A 173 31.51 9.40 6.79
N ILE A 174 31.28 9.14 5.51
CA ILE A 174 31.87 8.01 4.78
C ILE A 174 32.83 8.57 3.73
N THR A 175 34.11 8.19 3.81
CA THR A 175 35.08 8.50 2.76
C THR A 175 34.97 7.47 1.65
N VAL A 176 34.24 7.80 0.59
CA VAL A 176 34.07 6.95 -0.59
C VAL A 176 35.32 7.07 -1.45
N PRO A 177 36.04 5.99 -1.80
CA PRO A 177 37.22 6.05 -2.64
C PRO A 177 36.88 6.44 -4.10
N GLU A 178 37.92 6.64 -4.94
CA GLU A 178 37.75 6.65 -6.40
C GLU A 178 36.98 5.40 -6.83
N ARG A 179 36.15 5.49 -7.87
CA ARG A 179 35.32 4.39 -8.36
C ARG A 179 35.37 4.28 -9.87
N VAL A 180 35.18 3.08 -10.39
CA VAL A 180 34.86 2.88 -11.80
C VAL A 180 33.33 2.93 -11.96
N ARG A 181 32.84 3.93 -12.69
CA ARG A 181 31.43 4.08 -13.06
C ARG A 181 31.15 3.34 -14.35
N ILE A 182 30.15 2.46 -14.32
CA ILE A 182 29.63 1.72 -15.47
C ILE A 182 28.23 2.24 -15.72
N ARG A 183 28.01 2.89 -16.87
CA ARG A 183 26.68 3.38 -17.28
C ARG A 183 25.98 2.32 -18.11
N LEU A 184 24.72 2.05 -17.76
CA LEU A 184 23.89 1.03 -18.40
C LEU A 184 22.57 1.64 -18.90
N SER A 185 22.12 1.21 -20.08
CA SER A 185 20.85 1.62 -20.68
C SER A 185 19.61 0.98 -20.04
N LYS A 186 19.81 -0.01 -19.18
CA LYS A 186 18.76 -0.62 -18.31
C LYS A 186 19.39 -1.12 -17.00
N VAL A 187 18.58 -1.44 -16.03
CA VAL A 187 19.04 -2.00 -14.76
C VAL A 187 19.47 -3.46 -14.96
N GLU A 188 20.68 -3.79 -14.51
CA GLU A 188 21.29 -5.11 -14.66
C GLU A 188 21.66 -5.71 -13.29
N PRO A 189 20.73 -6.37 -12.58
CA PRO A 189 20.98 -6.90 -11.24
C PRO A 189 22.13 -7.89 -11.15
N GLN A 190 22.45 -8.59 -12.25
CA GLN A 190 23.52 -9.59 -12.31
C GLN A 190 24.90 -9.01 -12.68
N LEU A 191 25.02 -7.70 -12.88
CA LEU A 191 26.26 -7.07 -13.33
C LEU A 191 27.47 -7.49 -12.49
N PHE A 192 27.36 -7.38 -11.17
CA PHE A 192 28.50 -7.67 -10.28
C PHE A 192 28.80 -9.16 -10.19
N ASP A 193 27.82 -10.05 -10.26
CA ASP A 193 28.04 -11.50 -10.34
C ASP A 193 28.84 -11.87 -11.60
N ARG A 194 28.53 -11.20 -12.72
CA ARG A 194 29.29 -11.39 -13.99
C ARG A 194 30.69 -10.80 -13.89
N LEU A 195 30.85 -9.63 -13.31
CA LEU A 195 32.13 -9.00 -13.09
C LEU A 195 33.02 -9.78 -12.11
N GLU A 196 32.45 -10.45 -11.13
CA GLU A 196 33.16 -11.31 -10.19
C GLU A 196 33.88 -12.47 -10.94
N THR A 197 33.25 -13.03 -11.95
CA THR A 197 33.88 -14.09 -12.77
C THR A 197 35.14 -13.61 -13.52
N VAL A 198 35.20 -12.30 -13.82
CA VAL A 198 36.33 -11.65 -14.55
C VAL A 198 37.37 -11.09 -13.58
N LEU A 199 36.93 -10.39 -12.53
CA LEU A 199 37.82 -9.67 -11.61
C LEU A 199 38.30 -10.54 -10.46
N GLY A 200 37.55 -11.59 -10.10
CA GLY A 200 37.85 -12.54 -9.02
C GLY A 200 37.09 -12.24 -7.71
N SER A 201 36.71 -13.29 -6.99
CA SER A 201 35.92 -13.20 -5.75
C SER A 201 36.66 -12.47 -4.62
N ALA A 202 37.99 -12.56 -4.57
CA ALA A 202 38.82 -11.85 -3.59
C ALA A 202 38.66 -10.32 -3.68
N TYR A 203 38.43 -9.78 -4.88
CA TYR A 203 38.13 -8.36 -5.03
C TYR A 203 36.78 -7.97 -4.46
N PHE A 204 35.76 -8.80 -4.61
CA PHE A 204 34.38 -8.53 -4.13
C PHE A 204 34.15 -8.89 -2.65
N ALA A 205 35.15 -9.40 -1.93
CA ALA A 205 35.02 -9.66 -0.50
C ALA A 205 34.52 -8.41 0.23
N LYS A 206 33.72 -8.60 1.29
CA LYS A 206 33.19 -7.48 2.09
C LYS A 206 34.32 -6.63 2.67
N LEU A 207 34.06 -5.32 2.83
CA LEU A 207 35.01 -4.43 3.50
C LEU A 207 35.00 -4.73 5.00
N GLU A 208 36.18 -5.00 5.57
CA GLU A 208 36.36 -5.31 7.00
C GLU A 208 36.95 -4.10 7.76
N SER A 209 37.44 -3.08 7.04
CA SER A 209 38.07 -1.91 7.66
C SER A 209 37.07 -0.82 7.97
N LEU A 210 37.15 -0.29 9.19
CA LEU A 210 36.37 0.86 9.67
C LEU A 210 36.98 2.21 9.29
N ALA A 211 38.18 2.23 8.68
CA ALA A 211 38.92 3.45 8.36
C ALA A 211 38.15 4.46 7.48
N PRO A 212 37.30 4.06 6.51
CA PRO A 212 36.50 4.97 5.72
C PRO A 212 35.36 5.68 6.48
N PHE A 213 35.07 5.28 7.72
CA PHE A 213 33.90 5.74 8.45
C PHE A 213 34.30 6.61 9.65
N LYS A 214 33.63 7.75 9.83
CA LYS A 214 33.74 8.63 11.00
C LYS A 214 32.37 8.87 11.58
N LEU A 215 32.19 8.58 12.86
CA LEU A 215 30.93 8.85 13.57
C LEU A 215 31.06 10.08 14.43
N LYS A 216 29.99 10.87 14.54
CA LYS A 216 29.91 11.98 15.52
C LYS A 216 29.95 11.44 16.98
N LYS A 217 29.48 10.20 17.20
CA LYS A 217 29.52 9.51 18.50
C LYS A 217 30.31 8.21 18.32
N PRO A 218 31.65 8.25 18.53
CA PRO A 218 32.53 7.09 18.28
C PRO A 218 32.15 5.82 19.11
N GLU A 219 31.51 6.01 20.27
CA GLU A 219 31.03 4.93 21.15
C GLU A 219 29.95 4.05 20.48
N LEU A 220 29.31 4.53 19.42
CA LEU A 220 28.29 3.76 18.68
C LEU A 220 28.85 2.98 17.48
N MET A 221 30.19 2.98 17.29
CA MET A 221 30.81 2.31 16.15
C MET A 221 30.47 0.82 16.08
N ALA A 222 30.48 0.12 17.21
CA ALA A 222 30.16 -1.31 17.27
C ALA A 222 28.71 -1.62 16.81
N ALA A 223 27.76 -0.70 17.05
CA ALA A 223 26.38 -0.87 16.62
C ALA A 223 26.23 -0.66 15.09
N VAL A 224 27.11 0.12 14.48
CA VAL A 224 27.10 0.39 13.02
C VAL A 224 27.89 -0.65 12.23
N GLU A 225 28.83 -1.35 12.88
CA GLU A 225 29.79 -2.25 12.22
C GLU A 225 29.14 -3.26 11.27
N THR A 226 28.00 -3.83 11.64
CA THR A 226 27.28 -4.81 10.82
C THR A 226 26.69 -4.21 9.54
N LYS A 227 26.45 -2.88 9.51
CA LYS A 227 25.91 -2.16 8.37
C LYS A 227 26.97 -1.60 7.42
N LEU A 228 28.23 -1.57 7.83
CA LEU A 228 29.30 -0.98 7.03
C LEU A 228 29.43 -1.54 5.59
N PRO A 229 29.31 -2.86 5.36
CA PRO A 229 29.34 -3.41 4.00
C PRO A 229 28.21 -2.95 3.10
N GLU A 230 27.08 -2.52 3.69
CA GLU A 230 25.94 -1.98 2.93
C GLU A 230 26.14 -0.49 2.63
N LEU A 231 26.78 0.23 3.55
CA LEU A 231 27.05 1.66 3.44
C LEU A 231 28.17 1.98 2.42
N LEU A 232 29.15 1.07 2.29
CA LEU A 232 30.22 1.18 1.30
C LEU A 232 30.45 -0.20 0.65
N PRO A 233 29.56 -0.65 -0.24
CA PRO A 233 29.74 -1.90 -0.98
C PRO A 233 30.87 -1.77 -1.99
N VAL A 234 31.53 -2.89 -2.31
CA VAL A 234 32.56 -2.95 -3.37
C VAL A 234 31.94 -2.70 -4.76
N GLY A 235 30.74 -3.22 -4.97
CA GLY A 235 29.90 -2.93 -6.13
C GLY A 235 28.60 -2.25 -5.67
N GLU A 236 28.33 -1.06 -6.19
CA GLU A 236 27.14 -0.26 -5.85
C GLU A 236 26.24 -0.13 -7.07
N HIS A 237 25.00 -0.59 -6.96
CA HIS A 237 23.94 -0.35 -7.93
C HIS A 237 23.23 0.97 -7.66
N ASN A 238 23.16 1.85 -8.64
CA ASN A 238 22.31 3.03 -8.57
C ASN A 238 21.32 3.04 -9.76
N PRO A 239 20.18 2.35 -9.64
CA PRO A 239 19.11 2.44 -10.62
C PRO A 239 18.62 3.88 -10.79
N ILE A 240 18.19 4.20 -11.98
CA ILE A 240 17.73 5.53 -12.37
C ILE A 240 16.39 5.39 -13.07
N ILE A 241 15.39 6.16 -12.58
CA ILE A 241 14.11 6.34 -13.27
C ILE A 241 14.08 7.78 -13.79
N THR A 242 14.01 7.94 -15.10
CA THR A 242 13.84 9.25 -15.75
C THR A 242 12.38 9.40 -16.15
N PHE A 243 11.67 10.33 -15.54
CA PHE A 243 10.28 10.67 -15.85
C PHE A 243 10.23 11.84 -16.82
N HIS A 244 9.49 11.67 -17.93
CA HIS A 244 9.16 12.73 -18.87
C HIS A 244 7.72 13.19 -18.63
N LEU A 245 7.57 14.41 -18.16
CA LEU A 245 6.26 14.96 -17.80
C LEU A 245 5.45 15.31 -19.03
N ARG A 246 4.13 15.33 -18.89
CA ARG A 246 3.20 15.82 -19.92
C ARG A 246 3.29 17.33 -20.05
N ALA A 247 3.49 17.82 -21.26
CA ALA A 247 3.43 19.24 -21.54
C ALA A 247 2.00 19.80 -21.35
N GLY A 248 1.91 21.03 -20.83
CA GLY A 248 0.64 21.76 -20.72
C GLY A 248 -0.22 21.42 -19.51
N VAL A 249 0.21 20.49 -18.64
CA VAL A 249 -0.45 20.24 -17.35
C VAL A 249 -0.30 21.48 -16.46
N ARG A 250 -1.38 21.85 -15.77
CA ARG A 250 -1.41 23.01 -14.87
C ARG A 250 -2.01 22.64 -13.53
N TRP A 251 -1.53 23.27 -12.49
CA TRP A 251 -2.17 23.31 -11.20
C TRP A 251 -3.52 24.04 -11.26
N HIS A 252 -4.39 23.82 -10.29
CA HIS A 252 -5.75 24.42 -10.26
C HIS A 252 -5.75 25.96 -10.30
N ASP A 253 -4.67 26.60 -9.86
CA ASP A 253 -4.46 28.05 -9.92
C ASP A 253 -3.91 28.54 -11.28
N GLY A 254 -3.58 27.61 -12.17
CA GLY A 254 -3.10 27.88 -13.53
C GLY A 254 -1.59 27.90 -13.70
N VAL A 255 -0.80 27.73 -12.63
CA VAL A 255 0.66 27.61 -12.70
C VAL A 255 1.02 26.31 -13.43
N PRO A 256 2.01 26.28 -14.36
CA PRO A 256 2.45 25.04 -15.01
C PRO A 256 3.04 24.04 -14.01
N LEU A 257 2.78 22.74 -14.24
CA LEU A 257 3.50 21.65 -13.57
C LEU A 257 4.87 21.49 -14.22
N THR A 258 5.92 21.37 -13.41
CA THR A 258 7.30 21.20 -13.85
C THR A 258 8.04 20.11 -13.09
N ALA A 259 9.23 19.73 -13.55
CA ALA A 259 10.11 18.79 -12.86
C ALA A 259 10.59 19.30 -11.48
N ASP A 260 10.57 20.61 -11.24
CA ASP A 260 10.82 21.19 -9.92
C ASP A 260 9.77 20.75 -8.89
N ASP A 261 8.50 20.55 -9.29
CA ASP A 261 7.45 20.05 -8.39
C ASP A 261 7.69 18.60 -7.98
N VAL A 262 8.24 17.78 -8.89
CA VAL A 262 8.65 16.40 -8.59
C VAL A 262 9.75 16.38 -7.54
N LYS A 263 10.80 17.18 -7.76
CA LYS A 263 11.90 17.31 -6.81
C LYS A 263 11.43 17.83 -5.47
N PHE A 264 10.61 18.87 -5.49
CA PHE A 264 10.05 19.46 -4.26
C PHE A 264 9.19 18.48 -3.48
N THR A 265 8.36 17.67 -4.16
CA THR A 265 7.53 16.64 -3.51
C THR A 265 8.41 15.65 -2.75
N TYR A 266 9.50 15.17 -3.37
CA TYR A 266 10.47 14.32 -2.70
C TYR A 266 11.11 15.00 -1.48
N GLU A 267 11.65 16.21 -1.66
CA GLU A 267 12.30 16.97 -0.59
C GLU A 267 11.35 17.21 0.60
N ALA A 268 10.09 17.52 0.30
CA ALA A 268 9.06 17.72 1.32
C ALA A 268 8.70 16.42 2.08
N ILE A 269 8.71 15.27 1.41
CA ILE A 269 8.45 13.97 2.04
C ILE A 269 9.55 13.59 3.02
N VAL A 270 10.82 13.77 2.63
CA VAL A 270 11.97 13.37 3.46
C VAL A 270 12.39 14.42 4.48
N ASP A 271 11.82 15.62 4.43
CA ASP A 271 12.09 16.68 5.42
C ASP A 271 11.50 16.32 6.79
N PRO A 272 12.33 16.14 7.83
CA PRO A 272 11.84 15.77 9.17
C PRO A 272 10.83 16.77 9.76
N ARG A 273 10.88 18.07 9.36
CA ARG A 273 9.94 19.10 9.81
C ARG A 273 8.49 18.74 9.46
N ASN A 274 8.29 18.01 8.38
CA ASN A 274 6.97 17.63 7.89
C ASN A 274 6.46 16.32 8.50
N SER A 275 7.33 15.49 9.10
CA SER A 275 6.99 14.18 9.70
C SER A 275 6.06 13.36 8.80
N SER A 276 6.44 13.23 7.52
CA SER A 276 5.64 12.52 6.54
C SER A 276 5.57 11.02 6.85
N PRO A 277 4.39 10.40 6.89
CA PRO A 277 4.27 8.95 7.03
C PRO A 277 4.80 8.18 5.80
N ARG A 278 5.17 8.90 4.71
CA ARG A 278 5.72 8.34 3.47
C ARG A 278 7.24 8.33 3.44
N ALA A 279 7.92 8.97 4.42
CA ALA A 279 9.37 9.16 4.40
C ALA A 279 10.14 7.85 4.23
N SER A 280 9.72 6.76 4.89
CA SER A 280 10.36 5.45 4.79
C SER A 280 10.31 4.84 3.38
N SER A 281 9.24 5.06 2.62
CA SER A 281 9.14 4.58 1.23
C SER A 281 10.15 5.27 0.31
N PHE A 282 10.43 6.56 0.58
CA PHE A 282 11.36 7.37 -0.21
C PHE A 282 12.83 7.30 0.27
N GLU A 283 13.11 6.54 1.34
CA GLU A 283 14.47 6.37 1.89
C GLU A 283 15.48 5.79 0.88
N SER A 284 15.02 4.92 -0.04
CA SER A 284 15.87 4.33 -1.08
C SER A 284 16.33 5.32 -2.15
N ILE A 285 15.76 6.53 -2.21
CA ILE A 285 16.17 7.55 -3.17
C ILE A 285 17.46 8.23 -2.70
N LYS A 286 18.42 8.33 -3.61
CA LYS A 286 19.69 9.03 -3.42
C LYS A 286 19.60 10.51 -3.79
N ALA A 287 18.92 10.81 -4.90
CA ALA A 287 18.74 12.18 -5.41
C ALA A 287 17.57 12.26 -6.39
N VAL A 288 16.93 13.43 -6.45
CA VAL A 288 16.03 13.83 -7.54
C VAL A 288 16.64 15.04 -8.24
N GLU A 289 16.98 14.87 -9.53
CA GLU A 289 17.63 15.86 -10.37
C GLU A 289 16.64 16.43 -11.40
N VAL A 290 16.58 17.72 -11.54
CA VAL A 290 15.85 18.38 -12.63
C VAL A 290 16.78 18.49 -13.83
N VAL A 291 16.47 17.74 -14.89
CA VAL A 291 17.26 17.73 -16.14
C VAL A 291 16.86 18.92 -17.02
N ASP A 292 15.56 19.12 -17.14
CA ASP A 292 14.93 20.26 -17.80
C ASP A 292 13.53 20.49 -17.21
N GLU A 293 12.77 21.45 -17.75
CA GLU A 293 11.44 21.84 -17.22
C GLU A 293 10.47 20.66 -17.12
N LEU A 294 10.56 19.67 -17.99
CA LEU A 294 9.65 18.53 -18.08
C LEU A 294 10.32 17.17 -17.83
N THR A 295 11.59 17.15 -17.41
CA THR A 295 12.34 15.91 -17.20
C THR A 295 12.94 15.86 -15.80
N ALA A 296 12.45 14.91 -14.99
CA ALA A 296 12.96 14.61 -13.66
C ALA A 296 13.68 13.26 -13.66
N LYS A 297 14.91 13.23 -13.11
CA LYS A 297 15.72 12.03 -12.98
C LYS A 297 15.81 11.65 -11.49
N VAL A 298 15.38 10.45 -11.15
CA VAL A 298 15.40 9.90 -9.79
C VAL A 298 16.48 8.83 -9.73
N VAL A 299 17.48 9.05 -8.88
CA VAL A 299 18.59 8.12 -8.64
C VAL A 299 18.38 7.39 -7.35
N TYR A 300 18.48 6.06 -7.36
CA TYR A 300 18.28 5.21 -6.20
C TYR A 300 19.62 4.74 -5.61
N LYS A 301 19.64 4.47 -4.30
CA LYS A 301 20.82 3.99 -3.55
C LYS A 301 21.15 2.53 -3.81
N ARG A 302 20.16 1.72 -4.20
CA ARG A 302 20.25 0.26 -4.33
C ARG A 302 19.18 -0.28 -5.28
N LEU A 303 19.32 -1.53 -5.69
CA LEU A 303 18.27 -2.24 -6.42
C LEU A 303 17.00 -2.32 -5.57
N TYR A 304 15.92 -1.73 -6.07
CA TYR A 304 14.59 -1.81 -5.49
C TYR A 304 13.54 -1.55 -6.58
N ALA A 305 13.14 -2.58 -7.30
CA ALA A 305 12.22 -2.46 -8.43
C ALA A 305 10.85 -1.88 -8.06
N PRO A 306 10.26 -2.16 -6.88
CA PRO A 306 8.99 -1.56 -6.48
C PRO A 306 9.02 -0.03 -6.27
N ALA A 307 10.17 0.60 -6.21
CA ALA A 307 10.31 2.04 -5.94
C ALA A 307 9.54 2.96 -6.90
N ILE A 308 9.25 2.50 -8.12
CA ILE A 308 8.41 3.26 -9.06
C ILE A 308 6.98 3.46 -8.54
N LEU A 309 6.48 2.53 -7.70
CA LEU A 309 5.15 2.60 -7.10
C LEU A 309 5.02 3.76 -6.11
N ASP A 310 6.11 4.22 -5.52
CA ASP A 310 6.10 5.36 -4.60
C ASP A 310 5.65 6.65 -5.31
N TRP A 311 5.84 6.72 -6.64
CA TRP A 311 5.44 7.84 -7.48
C TRP A 311 3.97 7.80 -7.95
N THR A 312 3.17 6.90 -7.41
CA THR A 312 1.71 6.99 -7.47
C THR A 312 1.15 8.04 -6.51
N ILE A 313 1.95 8.49 -5.54
CA ILE A 313 1.57 9.58 -4.63
C ILE A 313 1.28 10.86 -5.41
N GLY A 314 0.26 11.60 -5.01
CA GLY A 314 -0.04 12.90 -5.59
C GLY A 314 1.10 13.90 -5.40
N LEU A 315 1.49 14.59 -6.46
CA LEU A 315 2.48 15.66 -6.37
C LEU A 315 1.90 16.89 -5.67
N ILE A 316 2.77 17.67 -5.04
CA ILE A 316 2.42 18.95 -4.39
C ILE A 316 3.09 20.14 -5.07
N PRO A 317 2.42 21.31 -5.14
CA PRO A 317 2.93 22.48 -5.85
C PRO A 317 4.03 23.20 -5.07
N ARG A 318 5.23 23.28 -5.63
CA ARG A 318 6.35 23.98 -5.04
C ARG A 318 6.02 25.45 -4.76
N HIS A 319 5.43 26.16 -5.73
CA HIS A 319 5.12 27.60 -5.64
C HIS A 319 4.16 27.96 -4.51
N ALA A 320 3.37 27.01 -4.03
CA ALA A 320 2.40 27.17 -2.93
C ALA A 320 2.92 26.73 -1.57
N LEU A 321 4.01 25.97 -1.50
CA LEU A 321 4.48 25.29 -0.28
C LEU A 321 5.98 25.43 0.00
N ASP A 322 6.77 26.07 -0.87
CA ASP A 322 8.18 26.34 -0.60
C ASP A 322 8.37 27.35 0.55
N ASP A 323 9.58 27.50 1.04
CA ASP A 323 9.88 28.40 2.17
C ASP A 323 9.41 29.86 1.91
N ALA A 324 9.42 30.32 0.65
CA ALA A 324 8.92 31.63 0.29
C ALA A 324 7.38 31.69 0.40
N ALA A 325 6.67 30.65 0.00
CA ALA A 325 5.22 30.55 0.14
C ALA A 325 4.82 30.49 1.63
N LEU A 326 5.49 29.65 2.41
CA LEU A 326 5.26 29.54 3.85
C LEU A 326 5.55 30.86 4.57
N ALA A 327 6.58 31.60 4.14
CA ALA A 327 6.85 32.97 4.68
C ALA A 327 5.73 33.94 4.33
N ARG A 328 5.17 33.91 3.12
CA ARG A 328 3.99 34.71 2.73
C ARG A 328 2.77 34.34 3.58
N GLU A 329 2.51 33.05 3.79
CA GLU A 329 1.44 32.57 4.65
C GLU A 329 1.61 33.08 6.09
N ALA A 330 2.82 32.96 6.66
CA ALA A 330 3.14 33.42 7.99
C ALA A 330 2.86 34.95 8.16
N ASN A 331 3.20 35.73 7.12
CA ASN A 331 2.93 37.19 7.10
C ASN A 331 1.42 37.46 7.03
N ALA A 332 0.69 36.75 6.15
CA ALA A 332 -0.75 36.92 5.99
C ALA A 332 -1.52 36.56 7.27
N ARG A 333 -1.06 35.56 8.00
CA ARG A 333 -1.64 35.12 9.29
C ARG A 333 -1.17 35.96 10.48
N GLY A 334 -0.21 36.86 10.30
CA GLY A 334 0.34 37.68 11.38
C GLY A 334 1.07 36.90 12.45
N LEU A 335 1.72 35.77 12.08
CA LEU A 335 2.37 34.87 13.03
C LEU A 335 3.56 35.52 13.72
N SER A 336 3.69 35.31 15.02
CA SER A 336 4.85 35.69 15.83
C SER A 336 6.12 34.94 15.39
N SER A 337 7.31 35.42 15.80
CA SER A 337 8.58 34.78 15.47
C SER A 337 8.64 33.29 15.87
N ASP A 338 8.07 32.91 17.01
CA ASP A 338 8.09 31.52 17.48
C ASP A 338 7.05 30.64 16.76
N GLU A 339 5.92 31.19 16.35
CA GLU A 339 4.94 30.48 15.53
C GLU A 339 5.47 30.26 14.11
N ARG A 340 6.22 31.23 13.54
CA ARG A 340 6.87 31.06 12.23
C ARG A 340 7.88 29.90 12.20
N LYS A 341 8.62 29.67 13.29
CA LYS A 341 9.56 28.57 13.42
C LYS A 341 8.85 27.19 13.40
N LYS A 342 7.57 27.16 13.80
CA LYS A 342 6.73 25.94 13.83
C LYS A 342 5.92 25.77 12.55
N LEU A 343 5.89 26.79 11.68
CA LEU A 343 5.18 26.67 10.40
C LEU A 343 5.95 25.74 9.47
N SER A 344 5.29 24.74 8.97
CA SER A 344 5.80 23.77 8.02
C SER A 344 4.66 23.37 7.08
N ILE A 345 4.93 22.58 6.07
CA ILE A 345 3.89 22.02 5.19
C ILE A 345 2.80 21.32 6.03
N ARG A 346 3.18 20.64 7.11
CA ARG A 346 2.25 19.95 8.00
C ARG A 346 1.22 20.87 8.67
N THR A 347 1.59 22.13 8.93
CA THR A 347 0.74 23.10 9.64
C THR A 347 0.22 24.23 8.76
N SER A 348 0.51 24.18 7.45
CA SER A 348 0.07 25.15 6.45
C SER A 348 -1.44 25.11 6.22
N ASP A 349 -2.01 26.27 5.92
CA ASP A 349 -3.41 26.42 5.50
C ASP A 349 -3.69 25.72 4.16
N PHE A 350 -2.66 25.41 3.38
CA PHE A 350 -2.77 24.58 2.18
C PHE A 350 -3.53 23.28 2.45
N ASN A 351 -3.35 22.67 3.61
CA ASN A 351 -3.99 21.42 3.99
C ASN A 351 -5.53 21.50 4.08
N ARG A 352 -6.06 22.72 4.13
CA ARG A 352 -7.50 23.04 4.08
C ARG A 352 -7.92 23.69 2.76
N HIS A 353 -6.97 24.16 1.95
CA HIS A 353 -7.19 24.81 0.66
C HIS A 353 -6.25 24.24 -0.40
N PRO A 354 -6.35 22.93 -0.69
CA PRO A 354 -5.40 22.23 -1.56
C PRO A 354 -5.46 22.72 -3.01
N ILE A 355 -4.30 22.79 -3.64
CA ILE A 355 -4.12 23.05 -5.06
C ILE A 355 -3.51 21.80 -5.67
N GLY A 356 -4.21 21.12 -6.58
CA GLY A 356 -3.77 19.91 -7.25
C GLY A 356 -3.80 20.05 -8.77
N THR A 357 -3.55 18.93 -9.47
CA THR A 357 -3.60 18.83 -10.94
C THR A 357 -4.84 18.06 -11.42
N GLY A 358 -5.56 17.43 -10.50
CA GLY A 358 -6.66 16.52 -10.76
C GLY A 358 -7.90 17.18 -11.39
N PRO A 359 -8.90 16.36 -11.77
CA PRO A 359 -10.10 16.81 -12.45
C PRO A 359 -11.02 17.70 -11.59
N TYR A 360 -10.86 17.67 -10.29
CA TYR A 360 -11.66 18.45 -9.35
C TYR A 360 -10.80 19.29 -8.44
N ARG A 361 -11.31 20.46 -8.08
CA ARG A 361 -10.72 21.39 -7.09
C ARG A 361 -11.66 21.58 -5.91
N LEU A 362 -11.11 21.83 -4.74
CA LEU A 362 -11.89 22.18 -3.56
C LEU A 362 -12.64 23.49 -3.79
N ARG A 363 -13.95 23.47 -3.55
CA ARG A 363 -14.82 24.63 -3.57
C ARG A 363 -15.19 25.09 -2.17
N GLU A 364 -15.57 24.13 -1.31
CA GLU A 364 -16.03 24.43 0.04
C GLU A 364 -15.76 23.23 0.95
N TRP A 365 -15.40 23.50 2.17
CA TRP A 365 -15.26 22.50 3.22
C TRP A 365 -15.96 22.96 4.48
N GLN A 366 -17.08 22.33 4.81
CA GLN A 366 -17.78 22.56 6.08
C GLN A 366 -17.50 21.39 7.02
N PRO A 367 -16.71 21.61 8.08
CA PRO A 367 -16.34 20.55 9.03
C PRO A 367 -17.55 19.82 9.59
N ASN A 368 -17.45 18.48 9.71
CA ASN A 368 -18.50 17.56 10.16
C ASN A 368 -19.79 17.58 9.33
N GLN A 369 -19.78 18.20 8.16
CA GLN A 369 -20.95 18.24 7.27
C GLN A 369 -20.61 17.69 5.88
N PHE A 370 -19.78 18.40 5.12
CA PHE A 370 -19.41 17.97 3.77
C PHE A 370 -18.11 18.63 3.27
N ILE A 371 -17.52 17.97 2.29
CA ILE A 371 -16.50 18.53 1.41
C ILE A 371 -17.10 18.58 0.00
N HIS A 372 -17.11 19.76 -0.60
CA HIS A 372 -17.60 20.02 -1.95
C HIS A 372 -16.43 20.28 -2.89
N LEU A 373 -16.31 19.42 -3.89
CA LEU A 373 -15.39 19.59 -5.00
C LEU A 373 -16.14 20.02 -6.26
N THR A 374 -15.54 20.89 -7.04
CA THR A 374 -16.07 21.27 -8.36
C THR A 374 -15.08 20.96 -9.47
N ARG A 375 -15.59 20.45 -10.59
CA ARG A 375 -14.78 20.08 -11.76
C ARG A 375 -14.00 21.29 -12.29
N THR A 376 -12.71 21.06 -12.64
CA THR A 376 -11.92 22.05 -13.36
C THR A 376 -12.15 21.94 -14.86
N ASP A 377 -12.43 23.10 -15.52
CA ASP A 377 -12.65 23.12 -16.97
C ASP A 377 -11.34 23.02 -17.79
N ARG A 378 -10.20 23.16 -17.14
CA ARG A 378 -8.86 23.13 -17.75
C ARG A 378 -8.13 21.80 -17.49
N TYR A 379 -8.89 20.75 -17.08
CA TYR A 379 -8.28 19.45 -16.86
C TYR A 379 -7.63 18.93 -18.14
N TRP A 380 -6.42 18.40 -18.00
CA TRP A 380 -5.56 18.00 -19.12
C TRP A 380 -5.98 16.70 -19.81
N GLU A 381 -6.79 15.88 -19.14
CA GLU A 381 -7.36 14.63 -19.65
C GLU A 381 -8.87 14.81 -19.94
N ARG A 382 -9.58 13.71 -20.18
CA ARG A 382 -11.03 13.75 -20.37
C ARG A 382 -11.73 14.32 -19.12
N LYS A 383 -12.53 15.36 -19.29
CA LYS A 383 -13.33 15.92 -18.19
C LYS A 383 -14.37 14.90 -17.70
N PRO A 384 -14.48 14.69 -16.38
CA PRO A 384 -15.57 13.89 -15.83
C PRO A 384 -16.95 14.49 -16.13
N GLU A 385 -17.97 13.65 -16.16
CA GLU A 385 -19.35 14.07 -16.44
C GLU A 385 -19.96 14.86 -15.27
N TYR A 386 -19.67 14.46 -14.04
CA TYR A 386 -20.13 15.21 -12.87
C TYR A 386 -19.39 16.53 -12.74
N ARG A 387 -20.19 17.61 -12.54
CA ARG A 387 -19.65 18.95 -12.27
C ARG A 387 -19.29 19.14 -10.81
N ASP A 388 -20.11 18.61 -9.91
CA ASP A 388 -20.00 18.80 -8.47
C ASP A 388 -19.97 17.45 -7.75
N LEU A 389 -19.00 17.28 -6.82
CA LEU A 389 -18.89 16.12 -5.94
C LEU A 389 -19.06 16.57 -4.49
N TYR A 390 -19.92 15.88 -3.76
CA TYR A 390 -20.11 16.09 -2.33
C TYR A 390 -19.74 14.82 -1.55
N PHE A 391 -18.82 14.95 -0.63
CA PHE A 391 -18.47 13.92 0.36
C PHE A 391 -19.09 14.32 1.68
N ARG A 392 -20.20 13.69 2.06
CA ARG A 392 -20.95 14.02 3.26
C ARG A 392 -20.48 13.18 4.43
N ALA A 393 -20.20 13.84 5.57
CA ALA A 393 -19.87 13.16 6.81
C ALA A 393 -21.16 12.65 7.47
N ILE A 394 -21.42 11.35 7.40
CA ILE A 394 -22.58 10.68 8.02
C ILE A 394 -22.05 9.53 8.87
N PRO A 395 -22.11 9.66 10.22
CA PRO A 395 -21.37 8.78 11.11
C PRO A 395 -21.97 7.38 11.31
N ASP A 396 -23.17 7.12 10.79
CA ASP A 396 -23.81 5.82 10.96
C ASP A 396 -24.45 5.27 9.67
N TYR A 397 -24.40 3.95 9.53
CA TYR A 397 -24.87 3.24 8.35
C TYR A 397 -26.41 3.29 8.17
N LEU A 398 -27.18 3.41 9.23
CA LEU A 398 -28.64 3.48 9.12
C LEU A 398 -29.07 4.83 8.53
N THR A 399 -28.47 5.92 8.98
CA THR A 399 -28.71 7.25 8.41
C THR A 399 -28.27 7.32 6.96
N MET A 400 -27.13 6.71 6.59
CA MET A 400 -26.71 6.61 5.20
C MET A 400 -27.72 5.88 4.33
N GLU A 401 -28.25 4.76 4.82
CA GLU A 401 -29.27 3.98 4.12
C GLU A 401 -30.56 4.78 3.93
N LEU A 402 -31.05 5.47 4.96
CA LEU A 402 -32.25 6.29 4.89
C LEU A 402 -32.09 7.45 3.92
N GLU A 403 -30.96 8.15 3.97
CA GLU A 403 -30.66 9.24 3.01
C GLU A 403 -30.52 8.75 1.57
N PHE A 404 -29.89 7.59 1.37
CA PHE A 404 -29.80 6.94 0.07
C PHE A 404 -31.20 6.58 -0.45
N GLY A 405 -32.03 5.94 0.36
CA GLY A 405 -33.41 5.59 0.00
C GLY A 405 -34.28 6.82 -0.31
N ALA A 406 -34.00 7.96 0.33
CA ALA A 406 -34.63 9.25 0.02
C ALA A 406 -34.08 9.94 -1.22
N GLY A 407 -33.03 9.40 -1.88
CA GLY A 407 -32.37 9.97 -3.04
C GLY A 407 -31.41 11.13 -2.73
N ALA A 408 -31.06 11.33 -1.46
CA ALA A 408 -30.09 12.35 -1.03
C ALA A 408 -28.63 11.92 -1.25
N LEU A 409 -28.39 10.63 -1.50
CA LEU A 409 -27.11 10.06 -1.89
C LEU A 409 -27.24 9.32 -3.23
N ASP A 410 -26.18 9.30 -4.00
CA ASP A 410 -26.08 8.54 -5.26
C ASP A 410 -25.46 7.16 -5.07
N MET A 411 -24.69 7.04 -3.99
CA MET A 411 -23.99 5.83 -3.58
C MET A 411 -23.75 5.85 -2.07
N TYR A 412 -23.75 4.69 -1.44
CA TYR A 412 -23.22 4.52 -0.09
C TYR A 412 -22.57 3.15 0.10
N ASP A 413 -21.62 3.07 1.05
CA ASP A 413 -20.99 1.84 1.47
C ASP A 413 -21.94 1.15 2.47
N ALA A 414 -22.48 -0.01 2.12
CA ALA A 414 -23.51 -0.69 2.88
C ALA A 414 -22.93 -1.80 3.77
N LEU A 415 -23.60 -2.07 4.89
CA LEU A 415 -23.38 -3.34 5.60
C LEU A 415 -23.97 -4.51 4.80
N PRO A 416 -23.42 -5.74 4.91
CA PRO A 416 -23.90 -6.88 4.14
C PRO A 416 -25.41 -7.12 4.20
N HIS A 417 -26.03 -7.02 5.40
CA HIS A 417 -27.46 -7.19 5.57
C HIS A 417 -28.32 -6.04 4.99
N GLN A 418 -27.73 -4.83 4.85
CA GLN A 418 -28.37 -3.71 4.15
C GLN A 418 -28.32 -3.96 2.64
N ALA A 419 -27.15 -4.33 2.12
CA ALA A 419 -26.94 -4.60 0.70
C ALA A 419 -27.92 -5.66 0.17
N GLU A 420 -28.21 -6.71 0.96
CA GLU A 420 -29.11 -7.79 0.57
C GLU A 420 -30.54 -7.27 0.24
N ARG A 421 -31.03 -6.26 0.95
CA ARG A 421 -32.33 -5.64 0.65
C ARG A 421 -32.37 -4.97 -0.72
N TYR A 422 -31.26 -4.41 -1.17
CA TYR A 422 -31.16 -3.71 -2.44
C TYR A 422 -30.88 -4.63 -3.63
N ARG A 423 -30.40 -5.86 -3.40
CA ARG A 423 -30.16 -6.83 -4.50
C ARG A 423 -31.41 -7.23 -5.26
N HIS A 424 -32.58 -7.12 -4.61
CA HIS A 424 -33.88 -7.46 -5.15
C HIS A 424 -34.70 -6.23 -5.57
N ASP A 425 -34.14 -5.02 -5.52
CA ASP A 425 -34.80 -3.76 -5.90
C ASP A 425 -34.27 -3.27 -7.24
N ASP A 426 -35.14 -3.26 -8.24
CA ASP A 426 -34.80 -2.88 -9.62
C ASP A 426 -34.30 -1.43 -9.80
N ARG A 427 -34.46 -0.58 -8.79
CA ARG A 427 -33.98 0.80 -8.82
C ARG A 427 -32.47 0.91 -8.55
N TYR A 428 -31.86 -0.12 -7.99
CA TYR A 428 -30.49 -0.09 -7.49
C TYR A 428 -29.62 -1.17 -8.09
N GLN A 429 -28.33 -0.96 -8.00
CA GLN A 429 -27.28 -1.92 -8.33
C GLN A 429 -26.40 -2.11 -7.09
N VAL A 430 -26.10 -3.34 -6.73
CA VAL A 430 -25.19 -3.68 -5.63
C VAL A 430 -23.95 -4.33 -6.23
N LEU A 431 -22.80 -3.74 -5.93
CA LEU A 431 -21.48 -4.26 -6.30
C LEU A 431 -20.60 -4.29 -5.05
N SER A 432 -19.58 -5.12 -5.05
CA SER A 432 -18.67 -5.19 -3.91
C SER A 432 -17.24 -4.89 -4.36
N SER A 433 -16.57 -4.01 -3.62
CA SER A 433 -15.15 -3.71 -3.77
C SER A 433 -14.32 -4.57 -2.83
N ASN A 434 -13.08 -4.89 -3.24
CA ASN A 434 -12.08 -5.47 -2.35
C ASN A 434 -11.63 -4.41 -1.33
N GLU A 435 -11.56 -4.76 -0.05
CA GLU A 435 -11.13 -3.84 1.01
C GLU A 435 -9.59 -3.71 1.13
N GLY A 436 -8.84 -4.50 0.36
CA GLY A 436 -7.38 -4.41 0.33
C GLY A 436 -6.69 -4.95 1.58
N TYR A 437 -7.29 -5.93 2.25
CA TYR A 437 -6.66 -6.69 3.32
C TYR A 437 -7.10 -8.16 3.31
N TYR A 438 -6.32 -9.04 3.93
CA TYR A 438 -6.72 -10.42 4.20
C TYR A 438 -6.62 -10.74 5.70
N SER A 439 -7.56 -11.55 6.17
CA SER A 439 -7.58 -12.05 7.56
C SER A 439 -6.90 -13.42 7.64
N TYR A 440 -6.24 -13.67 8.76
CA TYR A 440 -5.49 -14.92 8.97
C TYR A 440 -5.47 -15.35 10.44
N ILE A 441 -5.13 -16.63 10.65
CA ILE A 441 -4.66 -17.15 11.93
C ILE A 441 -3.16 -17.41 11.77
N GLY A 442 -2.33 -16.70 12.52
CA GLY A 442 -0.87 -16.85 12.51
C GLY A 442 -0.40 -17.77 13.63
N TYR A 443 0.63 -18.57 13.34
CA TYR A 443 1.22 -19.52 14.30
C TYR A 443 2.65 -19.12 14.62
N ASN A 444 2.98 -18.89 15.90
CA ASN A 444 4.33 -18.52 16.30
C ASN A 444 5.29 -19.72 16.16
N MET A 445 6.06 -19.75 15.09
CA MET A 445 6.99 -20.84 14.77
C MET A 445 8.24 -20.89 15.67
N ARG A 446 8.43 -19.89 16.54
CA ARG A 446 9.42 -19.97 17.65
C ARG A 446 8.97 -20.98 18.70
N ARG A 447 7.66 -21.31 18.75
CA ARG A 447 7.12 -22.36 19.64
C ARG A 447 7.32 -23.72 18.99
N PRO A 448 7.91 -24.72 19.70
CA PRO A 448 8.14 -26.07 19.15
C PRO A 448 6.88 -26.73 18.55
N LEU A 449 5.73 -26.41 19.12
CA LEU A 449 4.42 -26.91 18.69
C LEU A 449 4.10 -26.57 17.22
N PHE A 450 4.57 -25.42 16.72
CA PHE A 450 4.24 -24.91 15.38
C PHE A 450 5.41 -24.98 14.40
N GLN A 451 6.52 -25.63 14.72
CA GLN A 451 7.65 -25.78 13.80
C GLN A 451 7.32 -26.74 12.64
N ASP A 452 6.55 -27.79 12.89
CA ASP A 452 6.14 -28.75 11.87
C ASP A 452 5.00 -28.18 10.99
N ALA A 453 5.25 -28.02 9.68
CA ALA A 453 4.26 -27.52 8.73
C ALA A 453 3.00 -28.40 8.64
N ARG A 454 3.12 -29.71 8.89
CA ARG A 454 1.96 -30.62 8.92
C ARG A 454 0.97 -30.23 10.03
N VAL A 455 1.50 -29.81 11.19
CA VAL A 455 0.67 -29.34 12.31
C VAL A 455 -0.08 -28.07 11.91
N ARG A 456 0.60 -27.07 11.36
CA ARG A 456 -0.02 -25.80 10.94
C ARG A 456 -1.07 -26.04 9.85
N ARG A 457 -0.74 -26.88 8.86
CA ARG A 457 -1.67 -27.28 7.80
C ARG A 457 -2.91 -27.97 8.36
N ALA A 458 -2.76 -28.91 9.28
CA ALA A 458 -3.86 -29.61 9.93
C ALA A 458 -4.79 -28.65 10.70
N LEU A 459 -4.21 -27.72 11.45
CA LEU A 459 -4.97 -26.67 12.14
C LEU A 459 -5.83 -25.85 11.15
N GLY A 460 -5.27 -25.47 10.01
CA GLY A 460 -6.00 -24.75 8.97
C GLY A 460 -7.11 -25.59 8.33
N MET A 461 -6.85 -26.87 8.00
CA MET A 461 -7.84 -27.80 7.42
C MET A 461 -9.04 -28.08 8.33
N ALA A 462 -8.89 -27.89 9.63
CA ALA A 462 -9.97 -28.06 10.59
C ALA A 462 -10.95 -26.88 10.63
N VAL A 463 -10.59 -25.70 10.09
CA VAL A 463 -11.42 -24.49 10.12
C VAL A 463 -12.23 -24.35 8.84
N ASP A 464 -13.56 -24.33 8.96
CA ASP A 464 -14.46 -24.08 7.81
C ASP A 464 -14.50 -22.59 7.45
N VAL A 465 -13.56 -22.17 6.63
CA VAL A 465 -13.48 -20.76 6.17
C VAL A 465 -14.67 -20.41 5.25
N SER A 466 -15.24 -21.37 4.52
CA SER A 466 -16.41 -21.11 3.68
C SER A 466 -17.64 -20.80 4.53
N ALA A 467 -17.81 -21.50 5.67
CA ALA A 467 -18.84 -21.17 6.65
C ALA A 467 -18.59 -19.79 7.30
N ILE A 468 -17.35 -19.43 7.59
CA ILE A 468 -17.00 -18.08 8.10
C ILE A 468 -17.46 -17.01 7.08
N ILE A 469 -17.09 -17.13 5.80
CA ILE A 469 -17.50 -16.19 4.77
C ILE A 469 -19.04 -16.12 4.68
N LYS A 470 -19.71 -17.27 4.67
CA LYS A 470 -21.18 -17.34 4.53
C LYS A 470 -21.92 -16.72 5.71
N TYR A 471 -21.52 -17.04 6.95
CA TYR A 471 -22.29 -16.70 8.13
C TYR A 471 -21.76 -15.51 8.94
N VAL A 472 -20.44 -15.26 8.94
CA VAL A 472 -19.85 -14.12 9.65
C VAL A 472 -19.80 -12.89 8.75
N LEU A 473 -19.51 -13.09 7.45
CA LEU A 473 -19.42 -12.00 6.47
C LEU A 473 -20.67 -11.89 5.58
N SER A 474 -21.71 -12.69 5.82
CA SER A 474 -22.94 -12.71 4.99
C SER A 474 -22.65 -12.90 3.49
N GLY A 475 -21.63 -13.67 3.15
CA GLY A 475 -21.18 -13.90 1.78
C GLY A 475 -20.22 -12.87 1.20
N GLU A 476 -19.97 -11.76 1.88
CA GLU A 476 -19.09 -10.69 1.41
C GLU A 476 -17.63 -10.97 1.75
N GLY A 477 -17.05 -11.95 1.04
CA GLY A 477 -15.64 -12.31 1.15
C GLY A 477 -15.19 -13.29 0.07
N LYS A 478 -13.89 -13.28 -0.20
CA LYS A 478 -13.22 -14.25 -1.08
C LYS A 478 -12.25 -15.09 -0.24
N ARG A 479 -12.09 -16.38 -0.58
CA ARG A 479 -11.07 -17.23 0.04
C ARG A 479 -9.69 -16.71 -0.31
N SER A 480 -8.85 -16.50 0.71
CA SER A 480 -7.43 -16.21 0.49
C SER A 480 -6.64 -17.50 0.38
N THR A 481 -5.65 -17.55 -0.51
CA THR A 481 -4.79 -18.71 -0.76
C THR A 481 -3.36 -18.51 -0.26
N GLY A 482 -2.98 -17.27 0.06
CA GLY A 482 -1.62 -16.93 0.47
C GLY A 482 -1.44 -15.44 0.73
N PRO A 483 -0.20 -14.94 0.64
CA PRO A 483 0.13 -13.57 1.05
C PRO A 483 -0.27 -12.49 0.03
N TYR A 484 -0.56 -12.87 -1.22
CA TYR A 484 -0.97 -11.93 -2.27
C TYR A 484 -2.49 -11.86 -2.40
N TYR A 485 -3.03 -10.67 -2.62
CA TYR A 485 -4.47 -10.46 -2.78
C TYR A 485 -4.97 -11.05 -4.11
N SER A 486 -6.16 -11.63 -4.07
CA SER A 486 -6.77 -12.37 -5.19
C SER A 486 -7.02 -11.53 -6.45
N ASN A 487 -7.01 -10.20 -6.32
CA ASN A 487 -7.19 -9.24 -7.41
C ASN A 487 -5.87 -8.74 -8.02
N THR A 488 -4.71 -9.22 -7.55
CA THR A 488 -3.40 -8.79 -8.06
C THR A 488 -2.81 -9.79 -9.03
N LEU A 489 -1.92 -9.33 -9.91
CA LEU A 489 -1.18 -10.18 -10.84
C LEU A 489 -0.24 -11.17 -10.12
N PHE A 490 0.15 -10.86 -8.88
CA PHE A 490 1.08 -11.65 -8.08
C PHE A 490 0.42 -12.86 -7.40
N ASN A 491 -0.91 -12.89 -7.36
CA ASN A 491 -1.66 -14.03 -6.85
C ASN A 491 -1.68 -15.17 -7.87
N ASP A 492 -1.15 -16.32 -7.52
CA ASP A 492 -1.25 -17.52 -8.35
C ASP A 492 -2.66 -18.11 -8.28
N THR A 493 -3.47 -17.81 -9.28
CA THR A 493 -4.87 -18.29 -9.36
C THR A 493 -5.00 -19.79 -9.57
N THR A 494 -3.90 -20.50 -9.84
CA THR A 494 -3.91 -21.97 -9.98
C THR A 494 -3.85 -22.68 -8.63
N LEU A 495 -3.52 -21.96 -7.55
CA LEU A 495 -3.49 -22.50 -6.19
C LEU A 495 -4.91 -22.62 -5.62
N PRO A 496 -5.37 -23.84 -5.28
CA PRO A 496 -6.64 -23.99 -4.58
C PRO A 496 -6.53 -23.51 -3.14
N PRO A 497 -7.60 -22.95 -2.55
CA PRO A 497 -7.63 -22.68 -1.12
C PRO A 497 -7.45 -23.96 -0.31
N LEU A 498 -6.87 -23.82 0.90
CA LEU A 498 -6.72 -24.95 1.82
C LEU A 498 -8.08 -25.61 2.07
N PRO A 499 -8.25 -26.92 1.82
CA PRO A 499 -9.55 -27.57 1.95
C PRO A 499 -10.01 -27.64 3.42
N TYR A 500 -11.32 -27.59 3.63
CA TYR A 500 -11.90 -27.94 4.92
C TYR A 500 -12.03 -29.47 4.99
N ASP A 501 -11.16 -30.10 5.75
CA ASP A 501 -11.10 -31.56 5.94
C ASP A 501 -10.62 -31.91 7.36
N PRO A 502 -11.52 -31.95 8.34
CA PRO A 502 -11.16 -32.29 9.72
C PRO A 502 -10.64 -33.72 9.90
N LYS A 503 -11.00 -34.65 9.02
CA LYS A 503 -10.49 -36.05 9.05
C LYS A 503 -9.03 -36.09 8.58
N GLY A 504 -8.76 -35.52 7.42
CA GLY A 504 -7.40 -35.40 6.91
C GLY A 504 -6.50 -34.54 7.84
N ALA A 505 -7.06 -33.56 8.54
CA ALA A 505 -6.37 -32.82 9.57
C ALA A 505 -5.89 -33.71 10.73
N LEU A 506 -6.76 -34.59 11.22
CA LEU A 506 -6.41 -35.54 12.28
C LEU A 506 -5.32 -36.51 11.81
N GLU A 507 -5.44 -37.02 10.59
CA GLU A 507 -4.44 -37.93 9.98
C GLU A 507 -3.06 -37.25 9.85
N LEU A 508 -3.01 -35.97 9.47
CA LEU A 508 -1.75 -35.20 9.44
C LEU A 508 -1.16 -35.00 10.81
N LEU A 509 -1.98 -34.78 11.86
CA LEU A 509 -1.51 -34.68 13.24
C LEU A 509 -0.96 -36.01 13.73
N GLU A 510 -1.61 -37.12 13.40
CA GLU A 510 -1.12 -38.49 13.71
C GLU A 510 0.23 -38.74 13.02
N GLN A 511 0.39 -38.39 11.75
CA GLN A 511 1.66 -38.49 11.02
C GLN A 511 2.75 -37.59 11.63
N ALA A 512 2.37 -36.48 12.28
CA ALA A 512 3.28 -35.61 13.01
C ALA A 512 3.59 -36.12 14.44
N GLY A 513 3.01 -37.26 14.83
CA GLY A 513 3.25 -37.95 16.11
C GLY A 513 2.27 -37.56 17.22
N TRP A 514 1.17 -36.88 16.90
CA TRP A 514 0.13 -36.50 17.86
C TRP A 514 -0.97 -37.56 17.89
N HIS A 515 -1.14 -38.27 19.01
CA HIS A 515 -2.14 -39.34 19.15
C HIS A 515 -3.11 -39.04 20.27
N LYS A 516 -4.36 -39.47 20.17
CA LYS A 516 -5.34 -39.26 21.25
C LYS A 516 -5.00 -40.13 22.46
N ASN A 517 -4.90 -39.51 23.61
CA ASN A 517 -4.75 -40.15 24.91
C ASN A 517 -6.09 -40.66 25.47
N ALA A 518 -6.08 -41.27 26.65
CA ALA A 518 -7.29 -41.84 27.30
C ALA A 518 -8.37 -40.75 27.60
N ARG A 519 -8.01 -39.49 27.61
CA ARG A 519 -8.95 -38.35 27.81
C ARG A 519 -9.48 -37.80 26.47
N GLY A 520 -9.09 -38.40 25.35
CA GLY A 520 -9.47 -37.92 24.01
C GLY A 520 -8.68 -36.68 23.55
N LEU A 521 -7.67 -36.24 24.29
CA LEU A 521 -6.79 -35.13 23.92
C LEU A 521 -5.60 -35.64 23.10
N LEU A 522 -5.15 -34.86 22.14
CA LEU A 522 -3.93 -35.14 21.39
C LEU A 522 -2.71 -34.94 22.28
N GLU A 523 -1.79 -35.91 22.26
CA GLU A 523 -0.60 -35.96 23.06
C GLU A 523 0.57 -36.49 22.24
N LYS A 524 1.77 -35.90 22.45
CA LYS A 524 3.02 -36.34 21.86
C LYS A 524 4.13 -36.23 22.94
N ASP A 525 4.93 -37.28 23.11
CA ASP A 525 6.05 -37.32 24.07
C ASP A 525 5.65 -36.91 25.51
N GLY A 526 4.42 -37.30 25.92
CA GLY A 526 3.86 -36.95 27.23
C GLY A 526 3.33 -35.52 27.36
N GLN A 527 3.35 -34.74 26.30
CA GLN A 527 2.82 -33.39 26.28
C GLN A 527 1.49 -33.30 25.56
N VAL A 528 0.47 -32.77 26.23
CA VAL A 528 -0.84 -32.52 25.64
C VAL A 528 -0.72 -31.36 24.63
N PHE A 529 -1.38 -31.49 23.49
CA PHE A 529 -1.48 -30.42 22.51
C PHE A 529 -2.35 -29.31 23.05
N ALA A 530 -1.72 -28.29 23.62
CA ALA A 530 -2.40 -27.16 24.25
C ALA A 530 -1.74 -25.83 23.84
N PHE A 531 -2.54 -24.82 23.55
CA PHE A 531 -2.06 -23.47 23.25
C PHE A 531 -3.12 -22.39 23.46
N THR A 532 -2.72 -21.12 23.40
CA THR A 532 -3.60 -19.96 23.51
C THR A 532 -3.71 -19.24 22.17
N LEU A 533 -4.95 -18.97 21.74
CA LEU A 533 -5.26 -18.12 20.59
C LEU A 533 -5.65 -16.73 21.09
N VAL A 534 -4.96 -15.70 20.62
CA VAL A 534 -5.19 -14.31 21.05
C VAL A 534 -5.67 -13.43 19.91
N THR A 535 -6.41 -12.36 20.25
CA THR A 535 -6.83 -11.31 19.31
C THR A 535 -7.15 -10.01 20.08
N ASN A 536 -7.54 -8.95 19.36
CA ASN A 536 -8.00 -7.71 19.98
C ASN A 536 -9.49 -7.72 20.31
N ASN A 537 -9.87 -6.96 21.31
CA ASN A 537 -11.26 -6.57 21.59
C ASN A 537 -11.78 -5.60 20.50
N GLY A 538 -13.08 -5.46 20.39
CA GLY A 538 -13.70 -4.47 19.50
C GLY A 538 -13.89 -4.93 18.05
N ASN A 539 -13.33 -6.09 17.63
CA ASN A 539 -13.57 -6.66 16.31
C ASN A 539 -14.44 -7.92 16.42
N PRO A 540 -15.74 -7.85 16.08
CA PRO A 540 -16.66 -8.99 16.21
C PRO A 540 -16.33 -10.14 15.26
N GLN A 541 -15.80 -9.86 14.06
CA GLN A 541 -15.42 -10.90 13.10
C GLN A 541 -14.25 -11.71 13.64
N ARG A 542 -13.18 -11.06 14.17
CA ARG A 542 -12.04 -11.77 14.78
C ARG A 542 -12.47 -12.62 15.97
N LYS A 543 -13.39 -12.14 16.80
CA LYS A 543 -13.96 -12.92 17.91
C LYS A 543 -14.72 -14.15 17.42
N ALA A 544 -15.51 -13.99 16.35
CA ALA A 544 -16.24 -15.12 15.75
C ALA A 544 -15.26 -16.15 15.18
N ILE A 545 -14.21 -15.74 14.44
CA ILE A 545 -13.16 -16.62 13.94
C ILE A 545 -12.52 -17.40 15.08
N MET A 546 -12.14 -16.71 16.15
CA MET A 546 -11.51 -17.30 17.33
C MET A 546 -12.38 -18.38 17.96
N THR A 547 -13.70 -18.12 18.10
CA THR A 547 -14.66 -19.09 18.65
C THR A 547 -14.87 -20.30 17.74
N ILE A 548 -14.96 -20.08 16.42
CA ILE A 548 -15.12 -21.15 15.42
C ILE A 548 -13.87 -22.03 15.40
N ALA A 549 -12.67 -21.43 15.39
CA ALA A 549 -11.42 -22.17 15.41
C ALA A 549 -11.25 -22.96 16.71
N GLN A 550 -11.59 -22.37 17.87
CA GLN A 550 -11.57 -23.06 19.16
C GLN A 550 -12.43 -24.32 19.14
N GLU A 551 -13.67 -24.21 18.67
CA GLU A 551 -14.59 -25.34 18.60
C GLU A 551 -14.11 -26.42 17.62
N ALA A 552 -13.59 -26.01 16.47
CA ALA A 552 -13.03 -26.94 15.47
C ALA A 552 -11.85 -27.73 16.03
N TRP A 553 -10.91 -27.07 16.69
CA TRP A 553 -9.72 -27.71 17.25
C TRP A 553 -10.02 -28.56 18.48
N ARG A 554 -11.00 -28.17 19.32
CA ARG A 554 -11.46 -29.03 20.42
C ARG A 554 -12.02 -30.36 19.94
N LYS A 555 -12.72 -30.40 18.79
CA LYS A 555 -13.20 -31.64 18.18
C LYS A 555 -12.08 -32.57 17.72
N LEU A 556 -10.94 -32.02 17.34
CA LEU A 556 -9.74 -32.80 17.05
C LEU A 556 -9.08 -33.37 18.33
N GLY A 557 -9.36 -32.81 19.50
CA GLY A 557 -8.74 -33.20 20.77
C GLY A 557 -7.62 -32.24 21.20
N ILE A 558 -7.66 -30.97 20.79
CA ILE A 558 -6.70 -29.94 21.16
C ILE A 558 -7.25 -29.13 22.34
N ASP A 559 -6.46 -28.91 23.38
CA ASP A 559 -6.81 -28.05 24.52
C ASP A 559 -6.47 -26.60 24.17
N ILE A 560 -7.49 -25.81 23.85
CA ILE A 560 -7.35 -24.45 23.34
C ILE A 560 -7.96 -23.43 24.29
N LYS A 561 -7.17 -22.44 24.67
CA LYS A 561 -7.62 -21.21 25.35
C LYS A 561 -7.77 -20.08 24.35
N VAL A 562 -8.71 -19.18 24.59
CA VAL A 562 -8.92 -17.99 23.77
C VAL A 562 -8.94 -16.75 24.64
N GLN A 563 -8.26 -15.69 24.22
CA GLN A 563 -8.17 -14.43 24.94
C GLN A 563 -8.24 -13.24 24.00
N ALA A 564 -8.90 -12.16 24.42
CA ALA A 564 -8.99 -10.94 23.65
C ALA A 564 -8.63 -9.74 24.53
N PHE A 565 -7.81 -8.84 24.00
CA PHE A 565 -7.21 -7.71 24.69
C PHE A 565 -7.63 -6.38 24.09
N GLU A 566 -7.44 -5.29 24.81
CA GLU A 566 -7.53 -3.96 24.24
C GLU A 566 -6.45 -3.82 23.13
N TRP A 567 -6.71 -2.96 22.11
CA TRP A 567 -5.86 -2.90 20.92
C TRP A 567 -4.40 -2.56 21.20
N THR A 568 -4.15 -1.55 22.02
CA THR A 568 -2.78 -1.13 22.36
C THR A 568 -2.04 -2.22 23.15
N VAL A 569 -2.70 -2.80 24.16
CA VAL A 569 -2.15 -3.94 24.92
C VAL A 569 -1.88 -5.15 24.02
N PHE A 570 -2.79 -5.42 23.09
CA PHE A 570 -2.63 -6.52 22.14
C PHE A 570 -1.40 -6.33 21.24
N LEU A 571 -1.15 -5.11 20.75
CA LEU A 571 0.02 -4.81 19.95
C LEU A 571 1.29 -4.86 20.79
N GLU A 572 1.38 -4.08 21.86
CA GLU A 572 2.61 -3.89 22.64
C GLU A 572 3.05 -5.13 23.41
N GLU A 573 2.10 -5.91 23.97
CA GLU A 573 2.43 -7.04 24.84
C GLU A 573 2.51 -8.40 24.10
N PHE A 574 1.88 -8.51 22.94
CA PHE A 574 1.79 -9.77 22.20
C PHE A 574 2.38 -9.72 20.80
N VAL A 575 1.98 -8.75 19.97
CA VAL A 575 2.39 -8.72 18.56
C VAL A 575 3.84 -8.27 18.41
N GLU A 576 4.19 -7.10 18.96
CA GLU A 576 5.53 -6.49 18.84
C GLU A 576 6.60 -7.24 19.61
N THR A 577 6.20 -7.95 20.68
CA THR A 577 7.09 -8.76 21.50
C THR A 577 7.10 -10.24 21.13
N ASP A 578 6.34 -10.65 20.11
CA ASP A 578 6.17 -12.06 19.69
C ASP A 578 5.72 -13.00 20.83
N ASN A 579 5.05 -12.46 21.85
CA ASN A 579 4.65 -13.20 23.04
C ASN A 579 3.25 -13.81 22.90
N PHE A 580 3.04 -14.65 21.93
CA PHE A 580 1.80 -15.39 21.69
C PHE A 580 2.12 -16.82 21.21
N ASP A 581 1.14 -17.70 21.28
CA ASP A 581 1.21 -19.02 20.64
C ASP A 581 0.59 -18.94 19.25
N ALA A 582 -0.67 -18.50 19.15
CA ALA A 582 -1.35 -18.24 17.90
C ALA A 582 -2.18 -16.94 17.98
N ILE A 583 -2.41 -16.30 16.83
CA ILE A 583 -3.01 -14.96 16.75
C ILE A 583 -4.04 -14.89 15.62
N VAL A 584 -5.16 -14.16 15.84
CA VAL A 584 -6.06 -13.75 14.75
C VAL A 584 -5.83 -12.29 14.43
N LEU A 585 -5.39 -12.01 13.20
CA LEU A 585 -5.06 -10.65 12.76
C LEU A 585 -5.37 -10.49 11.25
N ALA A 586 -5.02 -9.35 10.67
CA ALA A 586 -5.15 -9.07 9.24
C ALA A 586 -3.97 -8.22 8.75
N TRP A 587 -3.57 -8.43 7.51
CA TRP A 587 -2.64 -7.56 6.81
C TRP A 587 -3.36 -6.77 5.72
N GLY A 588 -3.11 -5.46 5.68
CA GLY A 588 -3.62 -4.53 4.68
C GLY A 588 -2.52 -3.69 4.05
N GLY A 589 -2.90 -2.90 3.03
CA GLY A 589 -2.01 -1.91 2.39
C GLY A 589 -1.19 -2.41 1.21
N GLY A 590 -1.36 -3.65 0.78
CA GLY A 590 -0.73 -4.19 -0.41
C GLY A 590 -1.70 -4.29 -1.59
N GLY A 591 -1.22 -4.19 -2.81
CA GLY A 591 -2.01 -4.39 -4.02
C GLY A 591 -1.08 -4.51 -5.21
N MET A 592 -0.40 -3.42 -5.56
CA MET A 592 0.54 -3.39 -6.68
C MET A 592 1.97 -3.73 -6.29
N ASN A 593 2.30 -3.76 -5.00
CA ASN A 593 3.65 -4.05 -4.54
C ASN A 593 3.86 -5.54 -4.27
N PRO A 594 4.72 -6.24 -5.03
CA PRO A 594 5.03 -7.64 -4.81
C PRO A 594 6.04 -7.88 -3.67
N ASP A 595 6.59 -6.81 -3.09
CA ASP A 595 7.59 -6.92 -2.04
C ASP A 595 6.97 -7.38 -0.72
N LEU A 596 7.34 -8.57 -0.30
CA LEU A 596 6.90 -9.19 0.94
C LEU A 596 8.01 -9.26 2.00
N HIS A 597 9.11 -8.50 1.83
CA HIS A 597 10.29 -8.57 2.69
C HIS A 597 9.96 -8.33 4.16
N THR A 598 9.24 -7.28 4.47
CA THR A 598 8.96 -6.88 5.86
C THR A 598 8.16 -7.92 6.65
N ILE A 599 7.30 -8.70 5.96
CA ILE A 599 6.41 -9.67 6.61
C ILE A 599 6.98 -11.09 6.57
N TRP A 600 7.75 -11.45 5.53
CA TRP A 600 8.07 -12.85 5.24
C TRP A 600 9.57 -13.17 5.18
N HIS A 601 10.46 -12.18 5.10
CA HIS A 601 11.90 -12.44 5.07
C HIS A 601 12.42 -12.81 6.47
N SER A 602 13.35 -13.78 6.54
CA SER A 602 13.92 -14.27 7.81
C SER A 602 14.65 -13.20 8.62
N SER A 603 15.16 -12.14 7.99
CA SER A 603 15.79 -11.02 8.71
C SER A 603 14.81 -10.15 9.49
N GLN A 604 13.51 -10.29 9.26
CA GLN A 604 12.45 -9.47 9.86
C GLN A 604 11.75 -10.18 11.03
N THR A 605 12.48 -11.06 11.72
CA THR A 605 11.94 -11.91 12.82
C THR A 605 12.30 -11.40 14.21
N HIS A 606 12.95 -10.24 14.35
CA HIS A 606 13.25 -9.63 15.63
C HIS A 606 12.03 -8.89 16.21
N HIS A 607 12.03 -8.65 17.51
CA HIS A 607 10.99 -7.86 18.17
C HIS A 607 10.83 -6.49 17.48
N TYR A 608 9.59 -6.03 17.36
CA TYR A 608 9.18 -4.81 16.67
C TYR A 608 9.26 -4.87 15.14
N GLU A 609 9.69 -5.98 14.53
CA GLU A 609 9.60 -6.22 13.08
C GLU A 609 8.31 -6.93 12.73
N GLN A 610 7.97 -7.00 11.43
CA GLN A 610 6.63 -7.44 11.01
C GLN A 610 6.48 -8.95 10.78
N ASN A 611 7.57 -9.71 10.78
CA ASN A 611 7.50 -11.18 10.70
C ASN A 611 7.20 -11.77 12.09
N HIS A 612 6.05 -11.39 12.65
CA HIS A 612 5.65 -11.72 14.03
C HIS A 612 5.61 -13.22 14.32
N VAL A 613 5.32 -14.05 13.32
CA VAL A 613 5.25 -15.51 13.49
C VAL A 613 6.61 -16.20 13.42
N GLY A 614 7.67 -15.47 13.14
CA GLY A 614 9.03 -16.04 13.07
C GLY A 614 9.22 -17.01 11.89
N TYR A 615 8.58 -16.74 10.75
CA TYR A 615 8.75 -17.54 9.54
C TYR A 615 10.18 -17.42 9.02
N GLN A 616 10.80 -18.57 8.73
CA GLN A 616 12.16 -18.65 8.17
C GLN A 616 12.19 -19.70 7.06
N SER A 617 12.53 -19.29 5.86
CA SER A 617 12.65 -20.16 4.70
C SER A 617 13.69 -19.61 3.73
N PRO A 618 14.88 -20.23 3.62
CA PRO A 618 15.93 -19.77 2.69
C PRO A 618 15.44 -19.66 1.23
N ARG A 619 14.52 -20.53 0.82
CA ARG A 619 13.91 -20.47 -0.52
C ARG A 619 13.00 -19.27 -0.70
N ALA A 620 12.21 -18.92 0.34
CA ALA A 620 11.37 -17.74 0.32
C ALA A 620 12.23 -16.47 0.36
N ASP A 621 13.25 -16.42 1.20
CA ASP A 621 14.18 -15.29 1.30
C ASP A 621 14.85 -14.98 -0.06
N GLU A 622 15.36 -16.02 -0.73
CA GLU A 622 15.97 -15.88 -2.05
C GLU A 622 14.98 -15.28 -3.07
N LEU A 623 13.74 -15.78 -3.11
CA LEU A 623 12.70 -15.27 -4.02
C LEU A 623 12.30 -13.84 -3.69
N ILE A 624 12.15 -13.51 -2.41
CA ILE A 624 11.84 -12.15 -1.97
C ILE A 624 12.91 -11.18 -2.46
N MET A 625 14.19 -11.51 -2.27
CA MET A 625 15.30 -10.66 -2.71
C MET A 625 15.38 -10.55 -4.24
N LYS A 626 15.08 -11.64 -4.97
CA LYS A 626 14.97 -11.60 -6.44
C LYS A 626 13.84 -10.71 -6.92
N ILE A 627 12.64 -10.82 -6.31
CA ILE A 627 11.49 -9.97 -6.65
C ILE A 627 11.84 -8.49 -6.48
N ARG A 628 12.49 -8.14 -5.39
CA ARG A 628 12.94 -6.75 -5.11
C ARG A 628 13.93 -6.21 -6.13
N ALA A 629 14.75 -7.08 -6.72
CA ALA A 629 15.76 -6.70 -7.70
C ALA A 629 15.30 -6.83 -9.17
N THR A 630 14.13 -7.40 -9.43
CA THR A 630 13.64 -7.69 -10.78
C THR A 630 12.80 -6.53 -11.33
N TYR A 631 13.27 -5.89 -12.39
CA TYR A 631 12.60 -4.78 -13.07
C TYR A 631 11.75 -5.22 -14.28
N ASP A 632 11.85 -6.47 -14.70
CA ASP A 632 10.96 -7.07 -15.69
C ASP A 632 9.65 -7.51 -15.00
N ALA A 633 8.52 -6.96 -15.44
CA ALA A 633 7.23 -7.16 -14.80
C ALA A 633 6.73 -8.61 -14.91
N ASP A 634 6.93 -9.27 -16.05
CA ASP A 634 6.47 -10.65 -16.26
C ASP A 634 7.30 -11.64 -15.42
N GLU A 635 8.62 -11.41 -15.36
CA GLU A 635 9.51 -12.20 -14.51
C GLU A 635 9.20 -11.97 -13.02
N GLN A 636 8.88 -10.74 -12.61
CA GLN A 636 8.50 -10.42 -11.25
C GLN A 636 7.21 -11.17 -10.84
N VAL A 637 6.20 -11.21 -11.72
CA VAL A 637 4.97 -11.98 -11.52
C VAL A 637 5.29 -13.48 -11.40
N ARG A 638 6.16 -14.02 -12.27
CA ARG A 638 6.57 -15.43 -12.22
C ARG A 638 7.25 -15.81 -10.91
N LEU A 639 8.13 -14.95 -10.40
CA LEU A 639 8.80 -15.13 -9.11
C LEU A 639 7.82 -15.03 -7.94
N ALA A 640 6.88 -14.09 -8.01
CA ALA A 640 5.83 -13.93 -7.00
C ALA A 640 4.93 -15.16 -6.92
N HIS A 641 4.54 -15.77 -8.05
CA HIS A 641 3.79 -17.03 -8.06
C HIS A 641 4.58 -18.16 -7.40
N GLN A 642 5.90 -18.25 -7.59
CA GLN A 642 6.72 -19.25 -6.89
C GLN A 642 6.75 -19.02 -5.37
N LEU A 643 6.92 -17.76 -4.95
CA LEU A 643 6.89 -17.39 -3.53
C LEU A 643 5.52 -17.68 -2.90
N HIS A 644 4.43 -17.37 -3.63
CA HIS A 644 3.08 -17.68 -3.19
C HIS A 644 2.90 -19.17 -2.88
N ARG A 645 3.38 -20.06 -3.77
CA ARG A 645 3.30 -21.52 -3.58
C ARG A 645 4.05 -21.98 -2.34
N ILE A 646 5.28 -21.48 -2.14
CA ILE A 646 6.08 -21.84 -0.97
C ILE A 646 5.36 -21.47 0.32
N ILE A 647 4.88 -20.22 0.44
CA ILE A 647 4.19 -19.75 1.64
C ILE A 647 2.85 -20.49 1.85
N ALA A 648 2.12 -20.79 0.76
CA ALA A 648 0.88 -21.56 0.82
C ALA A 648 1.12 -23.03 1.23
N GLU A 649 2.26 -23.62 0.87
CA GLU A 649 2.66 -24.98 1.28
C GLU A 649 3.12 -25.01 2.74
N ASP A 650 3.93 -24.05 3.15
CA ASP A 650 4.51 -23.97 4.51
C ASP A 650 3.46 -23.60 5.57
N GLN A 651 2.34 -22.98 5.18
CA GLN A 651 1.24 -22.56 6.06
C GLN A 651 1.70 -21.84 7.34
N PRO A 652 2.52 -20.80 7.28
CA PRO A 652 2.84 -19.99 8.46
C PRO A 652 1.59 -19.31 9.03
N TYR A 653 0.62 -19.05 8.15
CA TYR A 653 -0.74 -18.63 8.45
C TYR A 653 -1.76 -19.64 7.91
N THR A 654 -2.88 -19.80 8.60
CA THR A 654 -4.10 -20.21 7.95
C THR A 654 -4.69 -18.95 7.31
N PHE A 655 -4.52 -18.81 6.00
CA PHE A 655 -5.13 -17.73 5.22
C PHE A 655 -6.63 -17.95 5.17
N LEU A 656 -7.40 -16.96 5.62
CA LEU A 656 -8.84 -17.09 5.74
C LEU A 656 -9.55 -16.49 4.53
N TYR A 657 -9.69 -15.18 4.53
CA TYR A 657 -10.46 -14.48 3.51
C TYR A 657 -9.99 -13.05 3.29
N GLU A 658 -10.34 -12.53 2.15
CA GLU A 658 -10.32 -11.12 1.79
C GLU A 658 -11.76 -10.61 1.89
N PRO A 659 -12.09 -9.65 2.77
CA PRO A 659 -13.44 -9.13 2.86
C PRO A 659 -13.77 -8.27 1.64
N LEU A 660 -15.05 -8.26 1.30
CA LEU A 660 -15.62 -7.41 0.29
C LEU A 660 -16.54 -6.39 0.94
N LYS A 661 -16.51 -5.18 0.43
CA LYS A 661 -17.35 -4.07 0.88
C LYS A 661 -18.46 -3.82 -0.13
N PRO A 662 -19.71 -4.15 0.23
CA PRO A 662 -20.84 -3.88 -0.62
C PRO A 662 -21.07 -2.37 -0.79
N GLN A 663 -21.37 -1.97 -1.99
CA GLN A 663 -21.69 -0.59 -2.39
C GLN A 663 -22.98 -0.59 -3.16
N VAL A 664 -23.90 0.28 -2.76
CA VAL A 664 -25.22 0.41 -3.38
C VAL A 664 -25.26 1.68 -4.21
N PHE A 665 -25.68 1.53 -5.46
CA PHE A 665 -25.72 2.61 -6.45
C PHE A 665 -27.14 2.80 -7.01
N ASP A 666 -27.47 4.03 -7.36
CA ASP A 666 -28.61 4.34 -8.20
C ASP A 666 -28.40 3.74 -9.61
N LYS A 667 -29.31 2.89 -10.07
CA LYS A 667 -29.21 2.16 -11.37
C LYS A 667 -29.20 3.06 -12.60
N ARG A 668 -29.56 4.36 -12.43
CA ARG A 668 -29.44 5.37 -13.48
C ARG A 668 -28.02 5.83 -13.74
N ILE A 669 -27.06 5.42 -12.89
CA ILE A 669 -25.64 5.72 -13.08
C ILE A 669 -25.04 4.62 -13.94
N ALA A 670 -24.33 5.01 -15.00
CA ALA A 670 -23.68 4.09 -15.92
C ALA A 670 -22.30 4.60 -16.35
N ILE A 671 -21.46 3.68 -16.83
CA ILE A 671 -20.17 4.02 -17.45
C ILE A 671 -20.44 4.47 -18.90
N VAL A 672 -19.91 5.63 -19.28
CA VAL A 672 -19.96 6.14 -20.65
C VAL A 672 -18.54 6.13 -21.22
N ASN A 673 -18.31 5.26 -22.20
CA ASN A 673 -17.07 5.25 -22.97
C ASN A 673 -17.27 6.05 -24.25
N LEU A 674 -16.26 6.84 -24.60
CA LEU A 674 -16.23 7.65 -25.80
C LEU A 674 -15.15 7.10 -26.74
N SER A 675 -15.54 6.68 -27.94
CA SER A 675 -14.58 6.27 -28.96
C SER A 675 -13.92 7.49 -29.63
N PRO A 676 -12.78 7.31 -30.33
CA PRO A 676 -12.06 8.42 -30.96
C PRO A 676 -12.89 9.22 -31.98
N ASP A 677 -13.89 8.59 -32.60
CA ASP A 677 -14.86 9.22 -33.55
C ASP A 677 -16.03 9.91 -32.86
N GLY A 678 -16.05 9.93 -31.50
CA GLY A 678 -17.10 10.58 -30.72
C GLY A 678 -18.34 9.74 -30.45
N HIS A 679 -18.35 8.44 -30.81
CA HIS A 679 -19.48 7.56 -30.52
C HIS A 679 -19.47 7.16 -29.04
N GLU A 680 -20.64 7.29 -28.38
CA GLU A 680 -20.80 6.89 -26.96
C GLU A 680 -21.31 5.46 -26.85
N THR A 681 -20.65 4.66 -25.98
CA THR A 681 -21.18 3.38 -25.53
C THR A 681 -21.50 3.46 -24.04
N ILE A 682 -22.64 2.87 -23.64
CA ILE A 682 -23.14 2.91 -22.27
C ILE A 682 -23.08 1.51 -21.68
N GLU A 683 -22.36 1.37 -20.58
CA GLU A 683 -22.18 0.10 -19.86
C GLU A 683 -22.69 0.22 -18.43
N LYS A 684 -23.11 -0.92 -17.85
CA LYS A 684 -23.39 -0.99 -16.40
C LYS A 684 -22.12 -0.71 -15.60
N ILE A 685 -22.28 -0.11 -14.42
CA ILE A 685 -21.17 -0.08 -13.45
C ILE A 685 -20.78 -1.53 -13.15
N LYS A 686 -19.47 -1.77 -13.06
CA LYS A 686 -18.88 -3.10 -12.81
C LYS A 686 -17.72 -2.99 -11.83
N THR A 687 -17.42 -4.07 -11.14
CA THR A 687 -16.19 -4.22 -10.40
C THR A 687 -15.11 -4.72 -11.37
N PRO A 688 -14.08 -3.93 -11.67
CA PRO A 688 -12.98 -4.37 -12.54
C PRO A 688 -12.08 -5.39 -11.82
N PRO A 689 -11.11 -6.02 -12.52
CA PRO A 689 -10.13 -6.91 -11.90
C PRO A 689 -9.38 -6.29 -10.74
N SER A 690 -9.09 -4.98 -10.76
CA SER A 690 -8.49 -4.23 -9.62
C SER A 690 -9.30 -4.33 -8.32
N GLY A 691 -10.57 -4.72 -8.37
CA GLY A 691 -11.44 -4.82 -7.22
C GLY A 691 -12.07 -3.49 -6.76
N SER A 692 -11.78 -2.36 -7.41
CA SER A 692 -12.35 -1.05 -7.06
C SER A 692 -13.48 -0.67 -8.01
N VAL A 693 -14.71 -0.63 -7.52
CA VAL A 693 -15.86 -0.17 -8.32
C VAL A 693 -15.67 1.28 -8.81
N LEU A 694 -14.95 2.11 -8.05
CA LEU A 694 -14.71 3.52 -8.39
C LEU A 694 -13.62 3.72 -9.47
N GLN A 695 -12.96 2.67 -9.95
CA GLN A 695 -11.91 2.75 -10.97
C GLN A 695 -12.32 3.56 -12.21
N PHE A 696 -13.60 3.50 -12.61
CA PHE A 696 -14.11 4.21 -13.76
C PHE A 696 -14.95 5.44 -13.41
N PHE A 697 -14.81 5.98 -12.19
CA PHE A 697 -15.65 7.07 -11.70
C PHE A 697 -15.66 8.30 -12.63
N ASN A 698 -14.54 8.64 -13.24
CA ASN A 698 -14.41 9.74 -14.21
C ASN A 698 -15.21 9.53 -15.51
N LYS A 699 -15.69 8.29 -15.76
CA LYS A 699 -16.54 7.92 -16.91
C LYS A 699 -18.02 7.74 -16.52
N TRP A 700 -18.37 7.94 -15.25
CA TRP A 700 -19.73 7.75 -14.80
C TRP A 700 -20.61 8.94 -15.17
N ARG A 701 -21.82 8.64 -15.63
CA ARG A 701 -22.87 9.62 -15.90
C ARG A 701 -24.18 9.15 -15.28
N LYS A 702 -24.94 10.07 -14.70
CA LYS A 702 -26.29 9.83 -14.21
C LYS A 702 -27.30 10.25 -15.27
N PHE A 703 -28.22 9.37 -15.58
CA PHE A 703 -29.28 9.59 -16.56
C PHE A 703 -30.61 9.92 -15.86
N PRO A 704 -31.56 10.60 -16.55
CA PRO A 704 -32.89 10.85 -16.00
C PRO A 704 -33.67 9.57 -15.69
N ASP A 705 -33.54 8.57 -16.54
CA ASP A 705 -34.12 7.22 -16.41
C ASP A 705 -32.99 6.17 -16.54
N VAL A 706 -33.28 4.91 -16.22
CA VAL A 706 -32.28 3.82 -16.40
C VAL A 706 -31.94 3.74 -17.91
N PRO A 707 -30.66 3.88 -18.28
CA PRO A 707 -30.28 3.93 -19.69
C PRO A 707 -30.39 2.55 -20.34
N GLN A 708 -30.56 2.56 -21.67
CA GLN A 708 -30.34 1.35 -22.45
C GLN A 708 -28.85 1.13 -22.61
N TYR A 709 -28.41 -0.05 -22.24
CA TYR A 709 -27.00 -0.41 -22.36
C TYR A 709 -26.67 -0.83 -23.78
N SER A 710 -25.48 -0.47 -24.25
CA SER A 710 -24.96 -0.93 -25.54
C SER A 710 -24.81 -2.46 -25.51
N ALA A 711 -25.10 -3.13 -26.64
CA ALA A 711 -24.85 -4.56 -26.77
C ALA A 711 -23.35 -4.83 -26.54
N GLN A 712 -23.04 -5.82 -25.70
CA GLN A 712 -21.67 -6.24 -25.45
C GLN A 712 -21.09 -6.98 -26.64
#